data_724887ba847685dd59ac3c17cfafff03
#
_entry.id   724887ba847685dd59ac3c17cfafff03
#
_cell.length_a   1.000
_cell.length_b   1.000
_cell.length_c   1.000
_cell.angle_alpha   90.00
_cell.angle_beta   90.00
_cell.angle_gamma   90.00
#
_symmetry.space_group_name_H-M   'P 1'
#
loop_
_entity.id
_entity.type
_entity.pdbx_description
1 polymer ?
#
loop_
_entity_poly.entity_id
_entity_poly.type
_entity_poly.pdbx_seq_one_letter_code
_entity_poly.pdbx_strand_id
1 'polypeptide(L)'
;MTRFPFKASVLVAAIALGSAGLAQAQSPDAIAPKAATEATQAANAEVLKALDFSDRADFGNAGRGLIKATPELVVKNADGRVVWDVAAYQEFLQGDAPDSVNPSLWRLAQLNNTPGLYEVTDDIYQVRGFDLATMTVIRGATGWIVVDPLTTAEPSRAALELVNSELGERPVTAVIYTHSHADHFAGVKGVIASEDAEAGNVRVIAPEHFTDHVASESVLLGNVMSRRAQYMFGFGLPRNVQQQIDSGLGKGVSNGSFTLVEPTEFVTHSGQTMTVDGVDIEFLMAPGTEADAEMVFYFPEQRALLAAEILNASLHNILTPRGAQIRDALQWSRALDEMLRYFGDRTDVVLTSHYWPRWGQEDVYETIEKQRDMLKYLHDQTLRLANLGYKRDEIAEAIEVPDSLANEWFNRGYYGTIEHNVKGIYQRYLGFWSGNPATLDPLPEQAAGERYVEAMGGAESVMEQGREAFDAGDYRWAAMLMNHLVMSQPDNQDAKALQADIFEQLGYQAESAPWRNIYLTGARELRNGFDPASVVTTASPDILQVLPIEQVFDLLAVRLNGPRADGIELDIDWHFTGEAAQDFRMSLSNSVLRYREGIDEGAAEADLSLSLNRDVVNRVLLHQTTLGDEIEAGHVTAEGDIKVLGQLFSLMDDFTPTFPVVTSAAPATDNDG
;
A
#
# COMPACT_ATOMS: atom_id res chain seq x y z
N MET A 1 -14.57 -49.09 8.06
CA MET A 1 -13.62 -48.24 7.28
C MET A 1 -14.40 -47.72 6.08
N THR A 2 -15.13 -46.64 6.25
CA THR A 2 -15.88 -45.95 5.20
C THR A 2 -15.14 -44.68 4.87
N ARG A 3 -14.55 -44.61 3.70
CA ARG A 3 -13.88 -43.39 3.17
C ARG A 3 -14.93 -42.32 2.98
N PHE A 4 -14.88 -41.30 3.82
CA PHE A 4 -15.59 -40.05 3.56
C PHE A 4 -14.68 -39.13 2.72
N PRO A 5 -15.13 -38.59 1.60
CA PRO A 5 -14.39 -37.61 0.85
C PRO A 5 -14.54 -36.25 1.57
N PHE A 6 -13.56 -35.88 2.36
CA PHE A 6 -13.43 -34.51 2.87
C PHE A 6 -13.13 -33.61 1.69
N LYS A 7 -14.08 -32.81 1.27
CA LYS A 7 -13.82 -31.71 0.35
C LYS A 7 -13.10 -30.61 1.13
N ALA A 8 -11.79 -30.57 0.98
CA ALA A 8 -10.88 -29.58 1.54
C ALA A 8 -11.01 -28.21 0.87
N SER A 9 -12.22 -27.65 0.78
CA SER A 9 -12.46 -26.40 0.02
C SER A 9 -12.52 -25.14 0.88
N VAL A 10 -12.39 -25.21 2.20
CA VAL A 10 -12.76 -24.11 3.07
C VAL A 10 -11.60 -23.19 3.48
N LEU A 11 -10.34 -23.62 3.38
CA LEU A 11 -9.18 -22.77 3.67
C LEU A 11 -8.54 -22.12 2.42
N VAL A 12 -9.10 -22.36 1.22
CA VAL A 12 -8.42 -22.19 -0.09
C VAL A 12 -8.56 -20.79 -0.70
N ALA A 13 -9.55 -19.99 -0.32
CA ALA A 13 -9.91 -18.81 -1.12
C ALA A 13 -9.08 -17.53 -0.84
N ALA A 14 -8.23 -17.49 0.14
CA ALA A 14 -7.44 -16.27 0.43
C ALA A 14 -6.09 -16.21 -0.33
N ILE A 15 -5.59 -17.32 -0.88
CA ILE A 15 -4.21 -17.39 -1.40
C ILE A 15 -4.09 -18.02 -2.79
N ALA A 16 -5.10 -18.69 -3.30
CA ALA A 16 -5.02 -19.39 -4.58
C ALA A 16 -5.56 -18.57 -5.77
N LEU A 17 -4.86 -17.49 -6.14
CA LEU A 17 -4.79 -17.09 -7.54
C LEU A 17 -3.40 -17.47 -8.05
N GLY A 18 -3.22 -18.75 -8.26
CA GLY A 18 -2.05 -19.29 -8.93
C GLY A 18 -1.91 -18.69 -10.33
N SER A 19 -0.81 -17.99 -10.53
CA SER A 19 -0.04 -17.83 -11.78
C SER A 19 -0.72 -18.29 -13.08
N ALA A 20 -1.62 -17.50 -13.62
CA ALA A 20 -1.85 -17.44 -15.05
C ALA A 20 -1.13 -16.19 -15.56
N GLY A 21 0.15 -16.32 -15.90
CA GLY A 21 0.89 -15.29 -16.59
C GLY A 21 0.30 -15.09 -17.98
N LEU A 22 -0.51 -14.07 -18.13
CA LEU A 22 -0.82 -13.48 -19.43
C LEU A 22 -0.05 -12.16 -19.49
N ALA A 23 0.85 -12.07 -20.48
CA ALA A 23 1.30 -10.77 -20.96
C ALA A 23 0.06 -9.88 -21.10
N GLN A 24 0.15 -8.61 -20.70
CA GLN A 24 -0.91 -7.60 -20.89
C GLN A 24 -1.18 -7.36 -22.39
N ALA A 25 -1.67 -8.37 -23.08
CA ALA A 25 -2.34 -8.15 -24.34
C ALA A 25 -3.72 -7.56 -23.96
N GLN A 26 -3.94 -6.30 -24.31
CA GLN A 26 -5.29 -5.75 -24.27
C GLN A 26 -6.23 -6.74 -24.94
N SER A 27 -7.34 -7.04 -24.27
CA SER A 27 -8.42 -7.74 -24.93
C SER A 27 -8.70 -7.00 -26.24
N PRO A 28 -8.76 -7.67 -27.40
CA PRO A 28 -8.98 -7.01 -28.69
C PRO A 28 -10.23 -6.14 -28.75
N ASP A 29 -11.15 -6.34 -27.80
CA ASP A 29 -12.45 -5.67 -27.71
C ASP A 29 -12.52 -4.61 -26.58
N ALA A 30 -11.39 -4.24 -25.95
CA ALA A 30 -11.39 -3.25 -24.86
C ALA A 30 -11.79 -1.86 -25.40
N ILE A 31 -12.79 -1.24 -24.76
CA ILE A 31 -13.25 0.11 -25.09
C ILE A 31 -12.17 1.11 -24.66
N ALA A 32 -11.64 1.87 -25.63
CA ALA A 32 -10.59 2.85 -25.40
C ALA A 32 -11.09 4.07 -24.60
N PRO A 33 -10.21 4.71 -23.79
CA PRO A 33 -10.51 5.97 -23.12
C PRO A 33 -10.85 7.10 -24.12
N LYS A 34 -11.65 8.06 -23.65
CA LYS A 34 -11.96 9.28 -24.40
C LYS A 34 -10.79 10.28 -24.34
N ALA A 35 -10.74 11.18 -25.31
CA ALA A 35 -9.80 12.30 -25.27
C ALA A 35 -10.16 13.31 -24.16
N ALA A 36 -9.18 14.11 -23.76
CA ALA A 36 -9.41 15.27 -22.89
C ALA A 36 -10.35 16.26 -23.57
N THR A 37 -11.36 16.72 -22.86
CA THR A 37 -12.28 17.75 -23.33
C THR A 37 -11.62 19.15 -23.30
N GLU A 38 -12.24 20.14 -23.93
CA GLU A 38 -11.78 21.54 -23.88
C GLU A 38 -11.71 22.05 -22.42
N ALA A 39 -12.66 21.67 -21.56
CA ALA A 39 -12.66 22.03 -20.14
C ALA A 39 -11.46 21.43 -19.39
N THR A 40 -11.13 20.18 -19.64
CA THR A 40 -9.93 19.54 -19.08
C THR A 40 -8.64 20.17 -19.58
N GLN A 41 -8.55 20.45 -20.88
CA GLN A 41 -7.40 21.17 -21.46
C GLN A 41 -7.22 22.56 -20.83
N ALA A 42 -8.32 23.31 -20.66
CA ALA A 42 -8.30 24.62 -20.01
C ALA A 42 -7.83 24.51 -18.53
N ALA A 43 -8.33 23.54 -17.78
CA ALA A 43 -7.91 23.32 -16.40
C ALA A 43 -6.40 23.01 -16.31
N ASN A 44 -5.88 22.11 -17.14
CA ASN A 44 -4.46 21.80 -17.20
C ASN A 44 -3.60 23.00 -17.67
N ALA A 45 -4.11 23.83 -18.57
CA ALA A 45 -3.44 25.06 -18.98
C ALA A 45 -3.33 26.11 -17.85
N GLU A 46 -4.28 26.17 -16.93
CA GLU A 46 -4.17 27.04 -15.74
C GLU A 46 -3.05 26.58 -14.81
N VAL A 47 -2.82 25.26 -14.66
CA VAL A 47 -1.70 24.73 -13.87
C VAL A 47 -0.36 25.21 -14.44
N LEU A 48 -0.22 25.22 -15.78
CA LEU A 48 1.00 25.72 -16.44
C LEU A 48 1.27 27.21 -16.17
N LYS A 49 0.23 28.00 -15.90
CA LYS A 49 0.36 29.43 -15.58
C LYS A 49 0.64 29.67 -14.11
N ALA A 50 0.11 28.81 -13.25
CA ALA A 50 0.16 28.97 -11.80
C ALA A 50 1.49 28.54 -11.19
N LEU A 51 2.22 27.59 -11.80
CA LEU A 51 3.45 27.01 -11.25
C LEU A 51 4.69 27.42 -12.08
N ASP A 52 5.85 27.53 -11.40
CA ASP A 52 7.12 27.87 -12.04
C ASP A 52 7.81 26.64 -12.66
N PHE A 53 7.39 26.26 -13.87
CA PHE A 53 8.03 25.18 -14.63
C PHE A 53 9.45 25.50 -15.14
N SER A 54 9.92 26.76 -14.96
CA SER A 54 11.31 27.13 -15.28
C SER A 54 12.29 26.65 -14.21
N ASP A 55 11.81 26.32 -13.01
CA ASP A 55 12.62 25.67 -11.97
C ASP A 55 12.98 24.24 -12.37
N ARG A 56 14.28 24.02 -12.54
CA ARG A 56 14.89 22.75 -12.95
C ARG A 56 15.78 22.12 -11.87
N ALA A 57 15.74 22.60 -10.63
CA ALA A 57 16.60 22.13 -9.56
C ALA A 57 16.44 20.59 -9.31
N ASP A 58 15.21 20.12 -9.26
CA ASP A 58 14.93 18.69 -9.09
C ASP A 58 15.48 17.83 -10.24
N PHE A 59 15.44 18.32 -11.49
CA PHE A 59 16.03 17.58 -12.62
C PHE A 59 17.56 17.47 -12.47
N GLY A 60 18.19 18.51 -11.90
CA GLY A 60 19.61 18.47 -11.55
C GLY A 60 19.88 17.42 -10.46
N ASN A 61 19.09 17.42 -9.40
CA ASN A 61 19.20 16.47 -8.30
C ASN A 61 18.89 15.02 -8.74
N ALA A 62 17.82 14.83 -9.51
CA ALA A 62 17.44 13.51 -10.02
C ALA A 62 18.50 12.88 -10.95
N GLY A 63 19.25 13.70 -11.71
CA GLY A 63 20.32 13.24 -12.58
C GLY A 63 21.70 13.16 -11.93
N ARG A 64 21.88 13.73 -10.71
CA ARG A 64 23.18 13.84 -10.06
C ARG A 64 23.73 12.48 -9.65
N GLY A 65 25.02 12.26 -9.90
CA GLY A 65 25.75 11.05 -9.51
C GLY A 65 25.44 9.81 -10.35
N LEU A 66 24.81 9.95 -11.53
CA LEU A 66 24.52 8.81 -12.41
C LEU A 66 25.79 8.06 -12.80
N ILE A 67 25.88 6.80 -12.37
CA ILE A 67 26.94 5.84 -12.77
C ILE A 67 26.49 5.07 -14.00
N LYS A 68 25.27 4.51 -13.95
CA LYS A 68 24.74 3.67 -15.03
C LYS A 68 23.23 3.86 -15.17
N ALA A 69 22.78 4.31 -16.32
CA ALA A 69 21.36 4.34 -16.69
C ALA A 69 20.90 2.97 -17.22
N THR A 70 19.64 2.60 -16.89
CA THR A 70 19.01 1.34 -17.32
C THR A 70 17.60 1.58 -17.91
N PRO A 71 17.44 2.43 -18.94
CA PRO A 71 16.14 2.77 -19.50
C PRO A 71 15.40 1.58 -20.12
N GLU A 72 16.12 0.54 -20.54
CA GLU A 72 15.58 -0.69 -21.17
C GLU A 72 15.27 -1.80 -20.14
N LEU A 73 15.22 -1.46 -18.84
CA LEU A 73 15.06 -2.45 -17.77
C LEU A 73 13.70 -3.14 -17.85
N VAL A 74 13.76 -4.45 -18.03
CA VAL A 74 12.62 -5.39 -17.90
C VAL A 74 13.05 -6.56 -17.05
N VAL A 75 12.43 -6.76 -15.89
CA VAL A 75 12.72 -7.85 -14.97
C VAL A 75 11.67 -8.94 -15.12
N LYS A 76 12.12 -10.21 -15.14
CA LYS A 76 11.26 -11.39 -15.25
C LYS A 76 11.50 -12.34 -14.08
N ASN A 77 10.46 -13.06 -13.68
CA ASN A 77 10.58 -14.17 -12.75
C ASN A 77 11.12 -15.44 -13.44
N ALA A 78 11.29 -16.51 -12.66
CA ALA A 78 11.82 -17.80 -13.14
C ALA A 78 10.96 -18.44 -14.25
N ASP A 79 9.66 -18.14 -14.28
CA ASP A 79 8.73 -18.64 -15.31
C ASP A 79 8.74 -17.78 -16.58
N GLY A 80 9.54 -16.72 -16.64
CA GLY A 80 9.63 -15.79 -17.76
C GLY A 80 8.54 -14.71 -17.78
N ARG A 81 7.67 -14.64 -16.78
CA ARG A 81 6.66 -13.58 -16.62
C ARG A 81 7.36 -12.27 -16.26
N VAL A 82 6.98 -11.20 -16.94
CA VAL A 82 7.44 -9.85 -16.61
C VAL A 82 6.86 -9.44 -15.25
N VAL A 83 7.72 -9.09 -14.30
CA VAL A 83 7.37 -8.64 -12.96
C VAL A 83 7.63 -7.15 -12.76
N TRP A 84 8.52 -6.57 -13.57
CA TRP A 84 8.78 -5.14 -13.62
C TRP A 84 9.20 -4.73 -15.03
N ASP A 85 8.70 -3.58 -15.49
CA ASP A 85 8.98 -3.06 -16.82
C ASP A 85 8.98 -1.52 -16.77
N VAL A 86 10.14 -0.94 -16.72
CA VAL A 86 10.32 0.51 -16.79
C VAL A 86 10.49 0.99 -18.24
N ALA A 87 10.92 0.11 -19.14
CA ALA A 87 11.08 0.44 -20.55
C ALA A 87 9.77 0.93 -21.19
N ALA A 88 8.64 0.39 -20.77
CA ALA A 88 7.31 0.80 -21.24
C ALA A 88 7.00 2.29 -21.01
N TYR A 89 7.65 2.96 -20.05
CA TYR A 89 7.46 4.39 -19.79
C TYR A 89 8.34 5.27 -20.69
N GLN A 90 9.45 4.74 -21.20
CA GLN A 90 10.43 5.50 -21.99
C GLN A 90 9.84 6.00 -23.32
N GLU A 91 8.87 5.28 -23.88
CA GLU A 91 8.30 5.57 -25.20
C GLU A 91 7.48 6.87 -25.20
N PHE A 92 6.81 7.20 -24.08
CA PHE A 92 5.84 8.28 -24.07
C PHE A 92 6.14 9.42 -23.09
N LEU A 93 6.97 9.23 -22.04
CA LEU A 93 7.25 10.25 -21.02
C LEU A 93 8.31 11.27 -21.48
N GLN A 94 8.09 11.86 -22.65
CA GLN A 94 9.02 12.83 -23.24
C GLN A 94 8.27 14.10 -23.71
N GLY A 95 8.97 15.24 -23.71
CA GLY A 95 8.41 16.50 -24.17
C GLY A 95 7.40 17.12 -23.18
N ASP A 96 6.53 17.94 -23.72
CA ASP A 96 5.52 18.67 -22.97
C ASP A 96 4.38 17.75 -22.50
N ALA A 97 3.67 18.17 -21.45
CA ALA A 97 2.53 17.43 -20.94
C ALA A 97 1.42 17.31 -21.99
N PRO A 98 0.89 16.11 -22.26
CA PRO A 98 -0.25 15.95 -23.14
C PRO A 98 -1.54 16.43 -22.46
N ASP A 99 -2.57 16.76 -23.26
CA ASP A 99 -3.86 17.29 -22.79
C ASP A 99 -4.53 16.40 -21.71
N SER A 100 -4.26 15.09 -21.73
CA SER A 100 -4.81 14.09 -20.81
C SER A 100 -4.02 13.93 -19.51
N VAL A 101 -3.07 14.82 -19.21
CA VAL A 101 -2.24 14.75 -17.99
C VAL A 101 -2.08 16.12 -17.36
N ASN A 102 -2.28 16.20 -16.04
CA ASN A 102 -1.93 17.38 -15.29
C ASN A 102 -0.42 17.68 -15.45
N PRO A 103 -0.03 18.90 -15.86
CA PRO A 103 1.37 19.22 -16.15
C PRO A 103 2.32 19.06 -14.96
N SER A 104 1.85 19.30 -13.73
CA SER A 104 2.63 19.11 -12.51
C SER A 104 2.95 17.63 -12.30
N LEU A 105 1.95 16.76 -12.46
CA LEU A 105 2.16 15.30 -12.40
C LEU A 105 3.06 14.81 -13.54
N TRP A 106 2.94 15.38 -14.74
CA TRP A 106 3.82 15.04 -15.85
C TRP A 106 5.29 15.34 -15.54
N ARG A 107 5.56 16.51 -14.92
CA ARG A 107 6.90 16.86 -14.44
C ARG A 107 7.45 15.81 -13.49
N LEU A 108 6.67 15.39 -12.49
CA LEU A 108 7.09 14.34 -11.57
C LEU A 108 7.31 13.00 -12.28
N ALA A 109 6.41 12.62 -13.17
CA ALA A 109 6.52 11.36 -13.91
C ALA A 109 7.81 11.29 -14.76
N GLN A 110 8.24 12.43 -15.33
CA GLN A 110 9.53 12.53 -16.02
C GLN A 110 10.72 12.41 -15.05
N LEU A 111 10.65 13.03 -13.87
CA LEU A 111 11.69 12.94 -12.83
C LEU A 111 11.85 11.51 -12.30
N ASN A 112 10.74 10.80 -12.07
CA ASN A 112 10.76 9.39 -11.66
C ASN A 112 11.16 8.42 -12.79
N ASN A 113 11.29 8.91 -14.03
CA ASN A 113 11.66 8.07 -15.18
C ASN A 113 13.17 8.07 -15.46
N THR A 114 13.97 7.96 -14.41
CA THR A 114 15.43 7.95 -14.46
C THR A 114 15.99 6.68 -13.82
N PRO A 115 15.70 5.46 -14.37
CA PRO A 115 16.15 4.22 -13.75
C PRO A 115 17.67 4.04 -13.89
N GLY A 116 18.32 3.59 -12.81
CA GLY A 116 19.76 3.37 -12.82
C GLY A 116 20.43 3.33 -11.47
N LEU A 117 21.76 3.24 -11.48
CA LEU A 117 22.63 3.31 -10.32
C LEU A 117 23.26 4.69 -10.21
N TYR A 118 23.24 5.25 -9.01
CA TYR A 118 23.68 6.60 -8.70
C TYR A 118 24.61 6.62 -7.48
N GLU A 119 25.67 7.40 -7.55
CA GLU A 119 26.51 7.74 -6.42
C GLU A 119 25.89 8.95 -5.67
N VAL A 120 25.68 8.81 -4.38
CA VAL A 120 25.18 9.89 -3.51
C VAL A 120 26.33 10.56 -2.76
N THR A 121 27.20 9.76 -2.18
CA THR A 121 28.51 10.11 -1.62
C THR A 121 29.52 9.05 -2.05
N ASP A 122 30.78 9.20 -1.67
CA ASP A 122 31.87 8.26 -2.04
C ASP A 122 31.55 6.79 -1.71
N ASP A 123 30.75 6.51 -0.67
CA ASP A 123 30.43 5.16 -0.19
C ASP A 123 28.92 4.86 -0.12
N ILE A 124 28.05 5.81 -0.47
CA ILE A 124 26.60 5.62 -0.47
C ILE A 124 26.07 5.71 -1.91
N TYR A 125 25.34 4.68 -2.32
CA TYR A 125 24.77 4.55 -3.67
C TYR A 125 23.27 4.31 -3.59
N GLN A 126 22.53 4.69 -4.64
CA GLN A 126 21.11 4.38 -4.79
C GLN A 126 20.83 3.71 -6.13
N VAL A 127 20.00 2.66 -6.11
CA VAL A 127 19.37 2.10 -7.29
C VAL A 127 17.93 2.59 -7.35
N ARG A 128 17.60 3.35 -8.40
CA ARG A 128 16.30 4.01 -8.59
C ARG A 128 15.58 3.47 -9.81
N GLY A 129 14.24 3.43 -9.78
CA GLY A 129 13.41 3.00 -10.90
C GLY A 129 13.34 1.49 -11.12
N PHE A 130 13.85 0.68 -10.18
CA PHE A 130 13.73 -0.78 -10.22
C PHE A 130 12.44 -1.27 -9.56
N ASP A 131 11.77 -0.42 -8.81
CA ASP A 131 10.47 -0.64 -8.16
C ASP A 131 9.85 0.72 -7.77
N LEU A 132 8.83 0.72 -6.92
CA LEU A 132 8.26 1.91 -6.31
C LEU A 132 9.27 2.62 -5.42
N ALA A 133 9.89 1.89 -4.49
CA ALA A 133 10.92 2.39 -3.60
C ALA A 133 12.31 2.43 -4.25
N THR A 134 13.24 3.03 -3.55
CA THR A 134 14.66 3.17 -3.92
C THR A 134 15.52 2.31 -2.99
N MET A 135 16.34 1.42 -3.54
CA MET A 135 17.28 0.65 -2.76
C MET A 135 18.56 1.48 -2.53
N THR A 136 18.92 1.70 -1.27
CA THR A 136 20.19 2.34 -0.90
C THR A 136 21.23 1.27 -0.56
N VAL A 137 22.45 1.41 -1.09
CA VAL A 137 23.55 0.49 -0.86
C VAL A 137 24.75 1.25 -0.33
N ILE A 138 25.32 0.79 0.79
CA ILE A 138 26.44 1.42 1.47
C ILE A 138 27.64 0.48 1.42
N ARG A 139 28.79 1.02 1.10
CA ARG A 139 30.06 0.26 1.08
C ARG A 139 30.58 0.11 2.50
N GLY A 140 30.45 -1.09 3.06
CA GLY A 140 31.10 -1.47 4.32
C GLY A 140 32.55 -1.86 4.15
N ALA A 141 33.21 -2.19 5.24
CA ALA A 141 34.60 -2.63 5.24
C ALA A 141 34.79 -3.93 4.45
N THR A 142 33.86 -4.88 4.55
CA THR A 142 33.98 -6.22 3.95
C THR A 142 32.95 -6.52 2.88
N GLY A 143 31.77 -5.85 2.91
CA GLY A 143 30.67 -6.12 2.00
C GLY A 143 29.77 -4.91 1.74
N TRP A 144 28.54 -5.18 1.31
CA TRP A 144 27.49 -4.22 1.12
C TRP A 144 26.53 -4.23 2.33
N ILE A 145 26.11 -3.04 2.77
CA ILE A 145 24.96 -2.83 3.63
C ILE A 145 23.83 -2.38 2.71
N VAL A 146 22.73 -3.14 2.65
CA VAL A 146 21.56 -2.82 1.82
C VAL A 146 20.47 -2.23 2.69
N VAL A 147 19.93 -1.08 2.30
CA VAL A 147 18.79 -0.45 2.96
C VAL A 147 17.59 -0.52 2.01
N ASP A 148 16.46 -0.98 2.52
CA ASP A 148 15.19 -1.11 1.81
C ASP A 148 15.32 -1.91 0.50
N PRO A 149 15.35 -3.24 0.58
CA PRO A 149 15.59 -4.12 -0.58
C PRO A 149 14.35 -4.25 -1.49
N LEU A 150 13.59 -3.19 -1.74
CA LEU A 150 12.45 -3.09 -2.67
C LEU A 150 11.25 -4.00 -2.30
N THR A 151 10.23 -4.03 -3.17
CA THR A 151 8.95 -4.74 -2.95
C THR A 151 9.05 -6.23 -3.25
N THR A 152 9.82 -6.61 -4.28
CA THR A 152 9.87 -8.02 -4.72
C THR A 152 11.30 -8.49 -5.01
N ALA A 153 11.54 -9.78 -4.82
CA ALA A 153 12.87 -10.36 -4.85
C ALA A 153 13.56 -10.25 -6.21
N GLU A 154 12.83 -10.28 -7.31
CA GLU A 154 13.43 -10.26 -8.65
C GLU A 154 14.00 -8.88 -9.01
N PRO A 155 13.30 -7.74 -8.85
CA PRO A 155 13.87 -6.40 -8.99
C PRO A 155 14.99 -6.13 -7.99
N SER A 156 14.86 -6.60 -6.75
CA SER A 156 15.87 -6.44 -5.71
C SER A 156 17.19 -7.14 -6.10
N ARG A 157 17.11 -8.35 -6.62
CA ARG A 157 18.26 -9.08 -7.17
C ARG A 157 18.88 -8.35 -8.35
N ALA A 158 18.07 -7.90 -9.31
CA ALA A 158 18.54 -7.15 -10.48
C ALA A 158 19.24 -5.85 -10.06
N ALA A 159 18.76 -5.19 -9.01
CA ALA A 159 19.39 -3.99 -8.45
C ALA A 159 20.77 -4.29 -7.85
N LEU A 160 20.89 -5.35 -7.04
CA LEU A 160 22.18 -5.76 -6.46
C LEU A 160 23.17 -6.25 -7.55
N GLU A 161 22.69 -6.96 -8.57
CA GLU A 161 23.50 -7.36 -9.72
C GLU A 161 24.07 -6.15 -10.46
N LEU A 162 23.26 -5.07 -10.64
CA LEU A 162 23.74 -3.82 -11.21
C LEU A 162 24.84 -3.18 -10.35
N VAL A 163 24.64 -3.10 -9.03
CA VAL A 163 25.65 -2.60 -8.10
C VAL A 163 26.94 -3.38 -8.21
N ASN A 164 26.89 -4.71 -8.17
CA ASN A 164 28.05 -5.58 -8.25
C ASN A 164 28.77 -5.48 -9.61
N SER A 165 28.02 -5.33 -10.70
CA SER A 165 28.62 -5.20 -12.05
C SER A 165 29.39 -3.90 -12.24
N GLU A 166 28.93 -2.79 -11.65
CA GLU A 166 29.51 -1.46 -11.86
C GLU A 166 30.57 -1.11 -10.78
N LEU A 167 30.37 -1.59 -9.53
CA LEU A 167 31.21 -1.21 -8.38
C LEU A 167 32.12 -2.33 -7.86
N GLY A 168 31.99 -3.53 -8.44
CA GLY A 168 32.71 -4.74 -8.04
C GLY A 168 31.90 -5.63 -7.09
N GLU A 169 32.04 -6.94 -7.28
CA GLU A 169 31.30 -7.96 -6.53
C GLU A 169 31.72 -7.97 -5.05
N ARG A 170 30.74 -7.88 -4.15
CA ARG A 170 30.94 -7.98 -2.71
C ARG A 170 29.74 -8.71 -2.08
N PRO A 171 29.95 -9.45 -0.97
CA PRO A 171 28.83 -10.04 -0.23
C PRO A 171 27.97 -8.96 0.42
N VAL A 172 26.71 -9.26 0.69
CA VAL A 172 25.87 -8.45 1.60
C VAL A 172 26.19 -8.87 3.03
N THR A 173 26.53 -7.91 3.88
CA THR A 173 26.90 -8.12 5.30
C THR A 173 25.79 -7.68 6.26
N ALA A 174 24.92 -6.76 5.80
CA ALA A 174 23.75 -6.36 6.56
C ALA A 174 22.62 -5.89 5.63
N VAL A 175 21.39 -6.04 6.13
CA VAL A 175 20.18 -5.42 5.58
C VAL A 175 19.56 -4.55 6.66
N ILE A 176 19.07 -3.35 6.31
CA ILE A 176 18.37 -2.45 7.22
C ILE A 176 17.00 -2.15 6.61
N TYR A 177 15.93 -2.44 7.33
CA TYR A 177 14.57 -2.01 6.99
C TYR A 177 14.28 -0.69 7.69
N THR A 178 13.90 0.34 6.95
CA THR A 178 13.55 1.64 7.54
C THR A 178 12.24 1.59 8.29
N HIS A 179 11.24 0.85 7.76
CA HIS A 179 9.90 0.72 8.31
C HIS A 179 9.18 -0.53 7.77
N SER A 180 7.93 -0.72 8.22
CA SER A 180 7.17 -1.97 8.05
C SER A 180 6.36 -2.08 6.76
N HIS A 181 6.46 -1.14 5.80
CA HIS A 181 5.77 -1.26 4.52
C HIS A 181 6.50 -2.21 3.55
N ALA A 182 5.72 -2.94 2.75
CA ALA A 182 6.23 -4.04 1.94
C ALA A 182 7.25 -3.63 0.87
N ASP A 183 7.20 -2.42 0.37
CA ASP A 183 8.13 -1.90 -0.64
C ASP A 183 9.51 -1.56 -0.09
N HIS A 184 9.72 -1.70 1.23
CA HIS A 184 11.00 -1.48 1.89
C HIS A 184 11.66 -2.75 2.44
N PHE A 185 10.92 -3.89 2.44
CA PHE A 185 11.51 -5.14 2.94
C PHE A 185 11.23 -6.37 2.07
N ALA A 186 10.11 -6.37 1.32
CA ALA A 186 9.60 -7.64 0.80
C ALA A 186 10.37 -8.19 -0.41
N GLY A 187 11.40 -7.50 -0.88
CA GLY A 187 12.35 -7.99 -1.86
C GLY A 187 13.61 -8.63 -1.28
N VAL A 188 13.70 -8.78 0.05
CA VAL A 188 14.94 -9.13 0.77
C VAL A 188 15.61 -10.43 0.29
N LYS A 189 14.83 -11.45 -0.08
CA LYS A 189 15.42 -12.71 -0.63
C LYS A 189 15.99 -12.55 -2.06
N GLY A 190 15.90 -11.34 -2.61
CA GLY A 190 16.65 -10.96 -3.80
C GLY A 190 18.11 -10.63 -3.50
N VAL A 191 18.44 -10.23 -2.26
CA VAL A 191 19.79 -9.78 -1.87
C VAL A 191 20.47 -10.70 -0.85
N ILE A 192 19.73 -11.43 -0.03
CA ILE A 192 20.26 -12.42 0.94
C ILE A 192 19.44 -13.71 0.93
N ALA A 193 20.05 -14.80 1.41
CA ALA A 193 19.32 -16.01 1.77
C ALA A 193 18.90 -15.97 3.26
N SER A 194 17.79 -16.62 3.62
CA SER A 194 17.32 -16.69 5.03
C SER A 194 18.36 -17.37 5.92
N GLU A 195 18.99 -18.42 5.40
CA GLU A 195 20.00 -19.23 6.09
C GLU A 195 21.24 -18.41 6.48
N ASP A 196 21.57 -17.35 5.72
CA ASP A 196 22.69 -16.48 6.05
C ASP A 196 22.38 -15.58 7.26
N ALA A 197 21.15 -15.13 7.39
CA ALA A 197 20.69 -14.39 8.58
C ALA A 197 20.61 -15.30 9.81
N GLU A 198 20.01 -16.49 9.67
CA GLU A 198 19.93 -17.51 10.74
C GLU A 198 21.31 -17.96 11.23
N ALA A 199 22.26 -18.09 10.33
CA ALA A 199 23.65 -18.44 10.67
C ALA A 199 24.45 -17.26 11.28
N GLY A 200 23.89 -16.05 11.31
CA GLY A 200 24.57 -14.83 11.77
C GLY A 200 25.62 -14.30 10.81
N ASN A 201 25.63 -14.75 9.55
CA ASN A 201 26.52 -14.25 8.51
C ASN A 201 26.09 -12.86 8.01
N VAL A 202 24.79 -12.57 8.04
CA VAL A 202 24.17 -11.29 7.66
C VAL A 202 23.32 -10.76 8.81
N ARG A 203 23.52 -9.50 9.16
CA ARG A 203 22.69 -8.80 10.15
C ARG A 203 21.45 -8.25 9.47
N VAL A 204 20.26 -8.45 10.03
CA VAL A 204 19.04 -7.84 9.57
C VAL A 204 18.51 -6.91 10.68
N ILE A 205 18.53 -5.60 10.42
CA ILE A 205 18.27 -4.56 11.41
C ILE A 205 16.95 -3.87 11.07
N ALA A 206 16.07 -3.69 12.05
CA ALA A 206 14.77 -3.02 11.86
C ALA A 206 14.40 -2.17 13.09
N PRO A 207 13.41 -1.27 12.99
CA PRO A 207 12.83 -0.62 14.16
C PRO A 207 12.09 -1.63 15.03
N GLU A 208 12.04 -1.36 16.34
CA GLU A 208 11.24 -2.14 17.29
C GLU A 208 9.78 -2.26 16.82
N HIS A 209 9.13 -3.40 17.06
CA HIS A 209 7.77 -3.73 16.62
C HIS A 209 7.59 -3.89 15.09
N PHE A 210 8.66 -3.94 14.31
CA PHE A 210 8.58 -4.10 12.87
C PHE A 210 7.72 -5.30 12.45
N THR A 211 8.00 -6.49 12.99
CA THR A 211 7.30 -7.73 12.62
C THR A 211 5.83 -7.69 13.00
N ASP A 212 5.49 -7.10 14.16
CA ASP A 212 4.11 -6.95 14.62
C ASP A 212 3.28 -6.11 13.64
N HIS A 213 3.86 -5.02 13.11
CA HIS A 213 3.19 -4.13 12.17
C HIS A 213 3.10 -4.71 10.75
N VAL A 214 4.15 -5.39 10.27
CA VAL A 214 4.08 -6.15 9.00
C VAL A 214 2.91 -7.14 9.02
N ALA A 215 2.74 -7.84 10.13
CA ALA A 215 1.68 -8.82 10.28
C ALA A 215 0.28 -8.19 10.38
N SER A 216 0.10 -7.18 11.23
CA SER A 216 -1.23 -6.59 11.52
C SER A 216 -1.82 -5.82 10.36
N GLU A 217 -1.04 -5.07 9.61
CA GLU A 217 -1.54 -4.23 8.52
C GLU A 217 -2.00 -5.05 7.30
N SER A 218 -1.27 -6.12 6.98
CA SER A 218 -1.48 -6.84 5.71
C SER A 218 -2.48 -8.00 5.79
N VAL A 219 -2.83 -8.49 6.99
CA VAL A 219 -3.49 -9.78 7.16
C VAL A 219 -5.00 -9.67 7.35
N LEU A 220 -5.49 -8.91 8.33
CA LEU A 220 -6.92 -8.91 8.70
C LEU A 220 -7.83 -8.33 7.61
N LEU A 221 -7.37 -7.31 6.90
CA LEU A 221 -8.09 -6.63 5.82
C LEU A 221 -7.43 -6.81 4.44
N GLY A 222 -6.50 -7.75 4.31
CA GLY A 222 -5.69 -7.95 3.10
C GLY A 222 -6.49 -8.05 1.81
N ASN A 223 -7.66 -8.71 1.83
CA ASN A 223 -8.52 -8.84 0.66
C ASN A 223 -9.06 -7.47 0.16
N VAL A 224 -9.64 -6.67 1.05
CA VAL A 224 -10.18 -5.35 0.67
C VAL A 224 -9.07 -4.35 0.38
N MET A 225 -7.95 -4.40 1.10
CA MET A 225 -6.79 -3.55 0.83
C MET A 225 -6.16 -3.86 -0.52
N SER A 226 -5.99 -5.13 -0.89
CA SER A 226 -5.51 -5.54 -2.22
C SER A 226 -6.42 -5.02 -3.33
N ARG A 227 -7.73 -5.11 -3.15
CA ARG A 227 -8.70 -4.57 -4.10
C ARG A 227 -8.61 -3.06 -4.26
N ARG A 228 -8.45 -2.32 -3.18
CA ARG A 228 -8.29 -0.85 -3.19
C ARG A 228 -6.92 -0.41 -3.70
N ALA A 229 -5.88 -1.22 -3.48
CA ALA A 229 -4.54 -1.00 -4.03
C ALA A 229 -4.53 -1.05 -5.57
N GLN A 230 -5.35 -1.91 -6.19
CA GLN A 230 -5.52 -1.93 -7.65
C GLN A 230 -5.94 -0.57 -8.19
N TYR A 231 -6.86 0.10 -7.49
CA TYR A 231 -7.30 1.45 -7.85
C TYR A 231 -6.19 2.47 -7.62
N MET A 232 -5.58 2.46 -6.44
CA MET A 232 -4.60 3.47 -6.03
C MET A 232 -3.33 3.45 -6.89
N PHE A 233 -2.81 2.27 -7.22
CA PHE A 233 -1.60 2.11 -8.01
C PHE A 233 -1.86 1.88 -9.51
N GLY A 234 -3.13 1.63 -9.88
CA GLY A 234 -3.52 1.42 -11.27
C GLY A 234 -2.95 0.15 -11.90
N PHE A 235 -2.85 -0.96 -11.14
CA PHE A 235 -2.20 -2.19 -11.60
C PHE A 235 -2.77 -2.76 -12.90
N GLY A 236 -4.07 -2.61 -13.14
CA GLY A 236 -4.74 -3.04 -14.37
C GLY A 236 -4.72 -2.03 -15.52
N LEU A 237 -4.15 -0.84 -15.30
CA LEU A 237 -4.11 0.21 -16.32
C LEU A 237 -2.92 0.00 -17.28
N PRO A 238 -3.14 0.08 -18.61
CA PRO A 238 -2.05 0.21 -19.58
C PRO A 238 -1.18 1.43 -19.29
N ARG A 239 0.10 1.35 -19.65
CA ARG A 239 1.07 2.43 -19.48
C ARG A 239 1.06 3.31 -20.72
N ASN A 240 0.39 4.45 -20.64
CA ASN A 240 0.30 5.46 -21.68
C ASN A 240 -0.28 6.77 -21.13
N VAL A 241 -0.28 7.82 -21.95
CA VAL A 241 -0.70 9.19 -21.56
C VAL A 241 -2.16 9.32 -21.11
N GLN A 242 -3.04 8.42 -21.49
CA GLN A 242 -4.45 8.43 -21.08
C GLN A 242 -4.73 7.52 -19.88
N GLN A 243 -3.74 6.80 -19.38
CA GLN A 243 -3.91 5.84 -18.30
C GLN A 243 -2.82 5.99 -17.24
N GLN A 244 -2.13 4.92 -16.84
CA GLN A 244 -1.13 4.96 -15.78
C GLN A 244 0.19 5.56 -16.28
N ILE A 245 0.71 6.57 -15.58
CA ILE A 245 1.97 7.25 -15.91
C ILE A 245 2.95 7.26 -14.75
N ASP A 246 2.43 7.21 -13.51
CA ASP A 246 3.18 7.27 -12.26
C ASP A 246 2.31 6.81 -11.10
N SER A 247 2.90 6.52 -9.94
CA SER A 247 2.19 6.22 -8.69
C SER A 247 2.32 7.32 -7.64
N GLY A 248 3.08 8.38 -7.96
CA GLY A 248 3.30 9.51 -7.06
C GLY A 248 4.53 9.38 -6.17
N LEU A 249 4.96 8.17 -5.81
CA LEU A 249 6.22 7.86 -5.10
C LEU A 249 7.28 7.25 -6.01
N GLY A 250 6.89 6.81 -7.19
CA GLY A 250 7.69 6.14 -8.18
C GLY A 250 6.79 5.67 -9.32
N LYS A 251 7.30 4.85 -10.23
CA LYS A 251 6.54 4.41 -11.40
C LYS A 251 5.38 3.49 -11.05
N GLY A 252 5.56 2.62 -10.08
CA GLY A 252 4.57 1.64 -9.66
C GLY A 252 5.19 0.56 -8.80
N VAL A 253 4.40 -0.39 -8.40
CA VAL A 253 4.79 -1.55 -7.58
C VAL A 253 5.09 -2.73 -8.49
N SER A 254 6.21 -3.42 -8.26
CA SER A 254 6.53 -4.65 -8.98
C SER A 254 5.59 -5.79 -8.58
N ASN A 255 5.37 -6.74 -9.51
CA ASN A 255 4.50 -7.90 -9.30
C ASN A 255 5.32 -9.20 -9.36
N GLY A 256 6.28 -9.33 -8.46
CA GLY A 256 7.16 -10.48 -8.29
C GLY A 256 6.88 -11.26 -7.01
N SER A 257 7.95 -11.80 -6.42
CA SER A 257 7.91 -12.60 -5.21
C SER A 257 8.07 -11.72 -3.97
N PHE A 258 7.03 -11.62 -3.16
CA PHE A 258 7.06 -10.98 -1.84
C PHE A 258 7.71 -11.94 -0.83
N THR A 259 8.71 -11.48 -0.11
CA THR A 259 9.52 -12.29 0.80
C THR A 259 9.72 -11.56 2.14
N LEU A 260 10.15 -12.30 3.15
CA LEU A 260 10.55 -11.73 4.43
C LEU A 260 11.72 -12.54 5.01
N VAL A 261 12.70 -11.85 5.56
CA VAL A 261 13.69 -12.39 6.48
C VAL A 261 13.52 -11.62 7.79
N GLU A 262 13.28 -12.33 8.87
CA GLU A 262 13.05 -11.70 10.17
C GLU A 262 14.25 -10.89 10.63
N PRO A 263 14.02 -9.71 11.25
CA PRO A 263 15.12 -8.95 11.83
C PRO A 263 15.85 -9.74 12.92
N THR A 264 17.19 -9.68 12.87
CA THR A 264 18.04 -10.26 13.90
C THR A 264 18.43 -9.26 15.00
N GLU A 265 18.25 -7.97 14.72
CA GLU A 265 18.56 -6.89 15.64
C GLU A 265 17.53 -5.75 15.52
N PHE A 266 17.25 -5.07 16.64
CA PHE A 266 16.28 -3.98 16.69
C PHE A 266 16.90 -2.67 17.18
N VAL A 267 16.46 -1.57 16.56
CA VAL A 267 16.64 -0.23 17.07
C VAL A 267 15.44 0.09 17.96
N THR A 268 15.68 0.38 19.23
CA THR A 268 14.64 0.50 20.26
C THR A 268 14.44 1.91 20.79
N HIS A 269 15.38 2.84 20.52
CA HIS A 269 15.28 4.22 21.01
C HIS A 269 16.08 5.20 20.16
N SER A 270 15.64 6.43 20.15
CA SER A 270 16.35 7.55 19.52
C SER A 270 17.69 7.81 20.20
N GLY A 271 18.73 8.08 19.38
CA GLY A 271 20.11 8.26 19.83
C GLY A 271 20.89 6.93 19.99
N GLN A 272 20.27 5.78 19.69
CA GLN A 272 21.01 4.52 19.58
C GLN A 272 22.04 4.62 18.46
N THR A 273 23.22 4.05 18.68
CA THR A 273 24.29 3.97 17.67
C THR A 273 24.70 2.54 17.43
N MET A 274 25.05 2.22 16.20
CA MET A 274 25.63 0.93 15.83
C MET A 274 26.79 1.13 14.88
N THR A 275 27.77 0.22 14.95
CA THR A 275 28.77 0.05 13.90
C THR A 275 28.40 -1.19 13.08
N VAL A 276 28.10 -1.03 11.81
CA VAL A 276 27.68 -2.09 10.90
C VAL A 276 28.73 -2.22 9.80
N ASP A 277 29.41 -3.35 9.73
CA ASP A 277 30.53 -3.59 8.78
C ASP A 277 31.52 -2.40 8.66
N GLY A 278 31.86 -1.79 9.82
CA GLY A 278 32.79 -0.66 9.89
C GLY A 278 32.16 0.71 9.62
N VAL A 279 30.86 0.80 9.34
CA VAL A 279 30.13 2.05 9.15
C VAL A 279 29.41 2.43 10.44
N ASP A 280 29.67 3.62 10.97
CA ASP A 280 28.96 4.14 12.15
C ASP A 280 27.63 4.75 11.74
N ILE A 281 26.57 4.40 12.46
CA ILE A 281 25.19 4.83 12.19
C ILE A 281 24.55 5.33 13.49
N GLU A 282 23.91 6.50 13.44
CA GLU A 282 23.11 7.08 14.53
C GLU A 282 21.62 7.03 14.16
N PHE A 283 20.77 6.46 15.02
CA PHE A 283 19.36 6.23 14.74
C PHE A 283 18.45 7.22 15.49
N LEU A 284 17.32 7.58 14.84
CA LEU A 284 16.22 8.35 15.42
C LEU A 284 14.91 7.59 15.10
N MET A 285 14.17 7.22 16.15
CA MET A 285 12.89 6.55 16.02
C MET A 285 11.79 7.55 15.62
N ALA A 286 10.93 7.18 14.69
CA ALA A 286 9.83 8.01 14.20
C ALA A 286 8.49 7.24 14.16
N PRO A 287 8.09 6.52 15.23
CA PRO A 287 6.88 5.69 15.19
C PRO A 287 5.61 6.54 15.07
N GLY A 288 4.59 6.01 14.37
CA GLY A 288 3.29 6.66 14.19
C GLY A 288 3.32 7.87 13.26
N THR A 289 4.33 7.95 12.39
CA THR A 289 4.46 8.96 11.34
C THR A 289 3.92 8.42 10.01
N GLU A 290 4.79 8.05 9.07
CA GLU A 290 4.41 7.39 7.83
C GLU A 290 4.00 5.93 8.09
N ALA A 291 4.75 5.23 8.96
CA ALA A 291 4.44 3.90 9.47
C ALA A 291 4.46 3.87 11.00
N ASP A 292 3.83 2.85 11.58
CA ASP A 292 3.80 2.68 13.04
C ASP A 292 5.15 2.23 13.60
N ALA A 293 5.92 1.43 12.83
CA ALA A 293 7.31 1.10 13.13
C ALA A 293 8.21 1.74 12.05
N GLU A 294 8.86 2.86 12.40
CA GLU A 294 9.68 3.63 11.48
C GLU A 294 10.89 4.25 12.18
N MET A 295 12.01 4.33 11.47
CA MET A 295 13.25 4.98 11.91
C MET A 295 13.96 5.68 10.76
N VAL A 296 14.67 6.75 11.10
CA VAL A 296 15.63 7.42 10.23
C VAL A 296 17.04 7.28 10.81
N PHE A 297 18.07 7.43 10.01
CA PHE A 297 19.43 7.26 10.48
C PHE A 297 20.45 8.12 9.73
N TYR A 298 21.48 8.49 10.46
CA TYR A 298 22.52 9.39 10.03
C TYR A 298 23.88 8.70 9.97
N PHE A 299 24.63 8.98 8.92
CA PHE A 299 25.98 8.51 8.68
C PHE A 299 26.97 9.67 8.97
N PRO A 300 27.62 9.66 10.15
CA PRO A 300 28.44 10.82 10.58
C PRO A 300 29.64 11.09 9.66
N GLU A 301 30.29 10.07 9.15
CA GLU A 301 31.47 10.22 8.29
C GLU A 301 31.08 10.83 6.92
N GLN A 302 29.97 10.40 6.35
CA GLN A 302 29.46 10.88 5.06
C GLN A 302 28.62 12.16 5.19
N ARG A 303 28.30 12.57 6.40
CA ARG A 303 27.38 13.67 6.71
C ARG A 303 26.04 13.54 5.96
N ALA A 304 25.56 12.30 5.86
CA ALA A 304 24.40 11.90 5.10
C ALA A 304 23.28 11.44 6.05
N LEU A 305 22.05 11.91 5.80
CA LEU A 305 20.85 11.52 6.53
C LEU A 305 19.96 10.68 5.60
N LEU A 306 19.62 9.46 6.01
CA LEU A 306 18.58 8.66 5.37
C LEU A 306 17.28 8.89 6.16
N ALA A 307 16.34 9.58 5.53
CA ALA A 307 15.12 10.06 6.16
C ALA A 307 13.92 9.12 5.95
N ALA A 308 14.17 7.87 5.55
CA ALA A 308 13.15 6.87 5.29
C ALA A 308 12.03 7.42 4.37
N GLU A 309 10.77 7.28 4.76
CA GLU A 309 9.63 7.83 4.05
C GLU A 309 8.97 9.01 4.78
N ILE A 310 9.52 9.44 5.94
CA ILE A 310 8.99 10.62 6.64
C ILE A 310 9.31 11.94 5.95
N LEU A 311 10.28 11.95 5.03
CA LEU A 311 10.61 13.06 4.14
C LEU A 311 10.51 12.58 2.69
N ASN A 312 9.88 13.37 1.82
CA ASN A 312 9.64 13.00 0.42
C ASN A 312 9.79 14.21 -0.53
N ALA A 313 9.91 13.97 -1.84
CA ALA A 313 9.80 15.04 -2.84
C ALA A 313 8.33 15.30 -3.24
N SER A 314 7.39 15.02 -2.35
CA SER A 314 5.95 15.28 -2.50
C SER A 314 5.27 15.45 -1.14
N LEU A 315 4.08 16.04 -1.12
CA LEU A 315 3.19 15.94 0.04
C LEU A 315 2.70 14.50 0.17
N HIS A 316 3.05 13.83 1.25
CA HIS A 316 2.61 12.47 1.51
C HIS A 316 1.14 12.42 1.97
N ASN A 317 0.46 11.30 1.79
CA ASN A 317 -0.89 11.13 2.31
C ASN A 317 -0.90 10.85 3.82
N ILE A 318 -1.85 11.49 4.53
CA ILE A 318 -2.16 11.24 5.95
C ILE A 318 -3.12 10.05 6.08
N LEU A 319 -4.00 9.89 5.10
CA LEU A 319 -4.89 8.73 4.95
C LEU A 319 -4.68 8.13 3.58
N THR A 320 -4.12 6.91 3.53
CA THR A 320 -3.92 6.26 2.24
C THR A 320 -5.24 5.72 1.67
N PRO A 321 -5.57 5.99 0.38
CA PRO A 321 -6.77 5.45 -0.25
C PRO A 321 -6.84 3.93 -0.31
N ARG A 322 -5.71 3.24 -0.30
CA ARG A 322 -5.63 1.78 -0.16
C ARG A 322 -6.32 1.30 1.13
N GLY A 323 -6.18 2.06 2.18
CA GLY A 323 -6.63 1.72 3.53
C GLY A 323 -5.45 1.43 4.45
N ALA A 324 -5.42 2.12 5.56
CA ALA A 324 -4.54 1.95 6.70
C ALA A 324 -5.12 2.74 7.87
N GLN A 325 -4.50 2.67 9.03
CA GLN A 325 -4.78 3.60 10.11
C GLN A 325 -4.44 5.03 9.69
N ILE A 326 -5.19 6.01 10.19
CA ILE A 326 -4.97 7.41 9.86
C ILE A 326 -3.69 7.87 10.57
N ARG A 327 -2.70 8.32 9.81
CA ARG A 327 -1.42 8.83 10.29
C ARG A 327 -1.60 10.11 11.11
N ASP A 328 -0.70 10.35 12.05
CA ASP A 328 -0.76 11.53 12.90
C ASP A 328 0.10 12.67 12.33
N ALA A 329 -0.54 13.63 11.64
CA ALA A 329 0.15 14.77 11.05
C ALA A 329 0.90 15.62 12.09
N LEU A 330 0.41 15.70 13.33
CA LEU A 330 1.09 16.42 14.41
C LEU A 330 2.33 15.66 14.88
N GLN A 331 2.21 14.35 15.09
CA GLN A 331 3.34 13.50 15.47
C GLN A 331 4.41 13.51 14.36
N TRP A 332 3.99 13.42 13.12
CA TRP A 332 4.88 13.48 11.96
C TRP A 332 5.65 14.80 11.89
N SER A 333 4.96 15.94 12.06
CA SER A 333 5.65 17.24 12.10
C SER A 333 6.66 17.33 13.25
N ARG A 334 6.37 16.71 14.40
CA ARG A 334 7.31 16.65 15.54
C ARG A 334 8.53 15.78 15.25
N ALA A 335 8.35 14.65 14.56
CA ALA A 335 9.45 13.79 14.16
C ALA A 335 10.41 14.52 13.19
N LEU A 336 9.87 15.29 12.22
CA LEU A 336 10.69 16.15 11.36
C LEU A 336 11.41 17.26 12.14
N ASP A 337 10.79 17.85 13.15
CA ASP A 337 11.44 18.83 14.04
C ASP A 337 12.57 18.18 14.87
N GLU A 338 12.35 16.98 15.38
CA GLU A 338 13.41 16.22 16.05
C GLU A 338 14.55 15.88 15.10
N MET A 339 14.26 15.48 13.87
CA MET A 339 15.26 15.21 12.85
C MET A 339 16.13 16.45 12.56
N LEU A 340 15.54 17.65 12.47
CA LEU A 340 16.27 18.90 12.34
C LEU A 340 17.15 19.16 13.56
N ARG A 341 16.66 18.92 14.76
CA ARG A 341 17.42 19.13 16.02
C ARG A 341 18.60 18.18 16.16
N TYR A 342 18.45 16.92 15.76
CA TYR A 342 19.51 15.92 15.88
C TYR A 342 20.55 16.04 14.77
N PHE A 343 20.12 16.32 13.54
CA PHE A 343 20.95 16.15 12.36
C PHE A 343 21.08 17.38 11.47
N GLY A 344 20.17 18.38 11.57
CA GLY A 344 20.06 19.49 10.62
C GLY A 344 21.36 20.24 10.38
N ASP A 345 22.08 20.62 11.44
CA ASP A 345 23.32 21.42 11.35
C ASP A 345 24.53 20.63 10.81
N ARG A 346 24.44 19.33 10.68
CA ARG A 346 25.56 18.46 10.31
C ARG A 346 25.31 17.59 9.08
N THR A 347 24.15 17.79 8.42
CA THR A 347 23.76 17.03 7.23
C THR A 347 24.07 17.81 5.96
N ASP A 348 24.87 17.22 5.08
CA ASP A 348 25.21 17.80 3.77
C ASP A 348 24.37 17.20 2.64
N VAL A 349 23.79 16.01 2.86
CA VAL A 349 22.90 15.35 1.92
C VAL A 349 21.81 14.58 2.66
N VAL A 350 20.57 14.69 2.19
CA VAL A 350 19.45 13.84 2.65
C VAL A 350 19.03 12.90 1.53
N LEU A 351 18.90 11.62 1.91
CA LEU A 351 18.36 10.56 1.08
C LEU A 351 16.97 10.17 1.60
N THR A 352 16.12 9.70 0.71
CA THR A 352 14.79 9.19 1.04
C THR A 352 14.60 7.81 0.43
N SER A 353 13.67 7.04 0.94
CA SER A 353 13.37 5.71 0.44
C SER A 353 12.60 5.73 -0.90
N HIS A 354 12.19 6.92 -1.35
CA HIS A 354 11.64 7.19 -2.68
C HIS A 354 12.35 8.38 -3.32
N TYR A 355 12.18 8.59 -4.62
CA TYR A 355 12.67 9.75 -5.38
C TYR A 355 14.22 9.85 -5.46
N TRP A 356 14.78 11.04 -5.26
CA TRP A 356 16.19 11.40 -5.40
C TRP A 356 16.67 12.19 -4.18
N PRO A 357 17.98 12.14 -3.87
CA PRO A 357 18.55 12.89 -2.75
C PRO A 357 18.56 14.41 -3.01
N ARG A 358 18.70 15.16 -1.91
CA ARG A 358 18.98 16.60 -1.93
C ARG A 358 20.32 16.88 -1.26
N TRP A 359 21.10 17.75 -1.88
CA TRP A 359 22.45 18.11 -1.45
C TRP A 359 22.53 19.60 -1.11
N GLY A 360 23.35 19.93 -0.14
CA GLY A 360 23.54 21.27 0.40
C GLY A 360 22.83 21.44 1.74
N GLN A 361 23.57 21.84 2.76
CA GLN A 361 23.03 21.94 4.12
C GLN A 361 21.81 22.86 4.20
N GLU A 362 21.82 24.00 3.48
CA GLU A 362 20.72 24.94 3.44
C GLU A 362 19.47 24.33 2.78
N ASP A 363 19.62 23.71 1.60
CA ASP A 363 18.53 23.06 0.86
C ASP A 363 17.92 21.88 1.64
N VAL A 364 18.79 21.10 2.32
CA VAL A 364 18.37 20.00 3.19
C VAL A 364 17.53 20.52 4.34
N TYR A 365 18.07 21.54 5.05
CA TYR A 365 17.39 22.13 6.20
C TYR A 365 16.03 22.73 5.80
N GLU A 366 15.99 23.52 4.72
CA GLU A 366 14.78 24.17 4.22
C GLU A 366 13.72 23.10 3.80
N THR A 367 14.14 22.03 3.13
CA THR A 367 13.21 20.96 2.72
C THR A 367 12.55 20.29 3.92
N ILE A 368 13.33 19.92 4.95
CA ILE A 368 12.80 19.31 6.16
C ILE A 368 11.90 20.30 6.91
N GLU A 369 12.33 21.54 7.03
CA GLU A 369 11.56 22.60 7.70
C GLU A 369 10.22 22.84 7.04
N LYS A 370 10.17 23.01 5.72
CA LYS A 370 8.93 23.30 4.98
C LYS A 370 7.99 22.10 4.93
N GLN A 371 8.46 20.85 4.89
CA GLN A 371 7.60 19.69 5.01
C GLN A 371 7.04 19.52 6.44
N ARG A 372 7.86 19.76 7.47
CA ARG A 372 7.39 19.88 8.86
C ARG A 372 6.26 20.89 8.98
N ASP A 373 6.47 22.07 8.44
CA ASP A 373 5.53 23.20 8.54
C ASP A 373 4.26 22.94 7.71
N MET A 374 4.35 22.27 6.55
CA MET A 374 3.19 21.87 5.77
C MET A 374 2.29 20.92 6.56
N LEU A 375 2.83 19.86 7.16
CA LEU A 375 2.08 18.93 7.98
C LEU A 375 1.44 19.61 9.20
N LYS A 376 2.22 20.46 9.88
CA LYS A 376 1.73 21.24 11.02
C LYS A 376 0.65 22.23 10.62
N TYR A 377 0.79 22.90 9.48
CA TYR A 377 -0.20 23.82 8.94
C TYR A 377 -1.51 23.12 8.64
N LEU A 378 -1.47 22.00 7.89
CA LEU A 378 -2.67 21.22 7.56
C LEU A 378 -3.37 20.73 8.81
N HIS A 379 -2.63 20.23 9.79
CA HIS A 379 -3.18 19.82 11.08
C HIS A 379 -3.88 20.99 11.79
N ASP A 380 -3.17 22.06 12.04
CA ASP A 380 -3.67 23.18 12.88
C ASP A 380 -4.84 23.91 12.20
N GLN A 381 -4.77 24.13 10.87
CA GLN A 381 -5.84 24.82 10.15
C GLN A 381 -7.07 23.95 10.01
N THR A 382 -6.93 22.64 9.85
CA THR A 382 -8.07 21.71 9.89
C THR A 382 -8.81 21.83 11.23
N LEU A 383 -8.09 21.77 12.34
CA LEU A 383 -8.70 21.88 13.67
C LEU A 383 -9.27 23.27 13.94
N ARG A 384 -8.59 24.32 13.48
CA ARG A 384 -9.11 25.71 13.60
C ARG A 384 -10.44 25.87 12.88
N LEU A 385 -10.56 25.42 11.64
CA LEU A 385 -11.78 25.50 10.85
C LEU A 385 -12.89 24.61 11.44
N ALA A 386 -12.54 23.41 11.92
CA ALA A 386 -13.50 22.54 12.62
C ALA A 386 -14.07 23.21 13.88
N ASN A 387 -13.21 23.91 14.68
CA ASN A 387 -13.65 24.66 15.85
C ASN A 387 -14.49 25.90 15.49
N LEU A 388 -14.42 26.40 14.26
CA LEU A 388 -15.32 27.44 13.74
C LEU A 388 -16.63 26.86 13.20
N GLY A 389 -16.82 25.53 13.24
CA GLY A 389 -18.06 24.85 12.85
C GLY A 389 -18.08 24.34 11.40
N TYR A 390 -16.97 24.45 10.67
CA TYR A 390 -16.87 23.87 9.34
C TYR A 390 -16.83 22.34 9.43
N LYS A 391 -17.46 21.67 8.48
CA LYS A 391 -17.45 20.22 8.36
C LYS A 391 -16.31 19.75 7.46
N ARG A 392 -16.03 18.47 7.50
CA ARG A 392 -14.91 17.82 6.80
C ARG A 392 -14.74 18.27 5.35
N ASP A 393 -15.79 18.20 4.55
CA ASP A 393 -15.71 18.53 3.12
C ASP A 393 -15.66 20.05 2.88
N GLU A 394 -16.30 20.84 3.77
CA GLU A 394 -16.21 22.31 3.76
C GLU A 394 -14.80 22.80 4.09
N ILE A 395 -14.10 22.14 5.03
CA ILE A 395 -12.72 22.48 5.38
C ILE A 395 -11.80 22.17 4.18
N ALA A 396 -12.00 21.05 3.51
CA ALA A 396 -11.20 20.66 2.35
C ALA A 396 -11.30 21.67 1.18
N GLU A 397 -12.44 22.36 1.05
CA GLU A 397 -12.62 23.44 0.06
C GLU A 397 -12.11 24.82 0.56
N ALA A 398 -12.16 25.06 1.88
CA ALA A 398 -11.88 26.38 2.45
C ALA A 398 -10.42 26.59 2.89
N ILE A 399 -9.64 25.50 2.96
CA ILE A 399 -8.24 25.62 3.41
C ILE A 399 -7.37 26.22 2.29
N GLU A 400 -6.69 27.31 2.62
CA GLU A 400 -5.74 27.97 1.71
C GLU A 400 -4.32 27.79 2.27
N VAL A 401 -3.46 27.13 1.52
CA VAL A 401 -2.05 26.95 1.90
C VAL A 401 -1.26 28.17 1.46
N PRO A 402 -0.45 28.77 2.35
CA PRO A 402 0.34 29.96 1.99
C PRO A 402 1.38 29.63 0.92
N ASP A 403 1.67 30.62 0.06
CA ASP A 403 2.59 30.52 -1.08
C ASP A 403 3.97 30.00 -0.68
N SER A 404 4.45 30.35 0.54
CA SER A 404 5.73 29.88 1.06
C SER A 404 5.82 28.36 1.24
N LEU A 405 4.70 27.66 1.29
CA LEU A 405 4.60 26.20 1.38
C LEU A 405 4.06 25.59 0.07
N ALA A 406 3.06 26.23 -0.54
CA ALA A 406 2.36 25.72 -1.72
C ALA A 406 3.22 25.75 -2.99
N ASN A 407 4.17 26.66 -3.09
CA ASN A 407 5.01 26.83 -4.28
C ASN A 407 6.21 25.86 -4.31
N GLU A 408 6.47 25.14 -3.23
CA GLU A 408 7.54 24.17 -3.17
C GLU A 408 7.15 22.88 -3.89
N TRP A 409 7.97 22.43 -4.86
CA TRP A 409 7.71 21.22 -5.61
C TRP A 409 7.60 19.97 -4.73
N PHE A 410 8.38 19.90 -3.65
CA PHE A 410 8.33 18.80 -2.68
C PHE A 410 7.12 18.86 -1.72
N ASN A 411 6.30 19.91 -1.80
CA ASN A 411 5.02 20.01 -1.08
C ASN A 411 3.81 19.83 -2.01
N ARG A 412 4.03 19.54 -3.31
CA ARG A 412 2.94 19.28 -4.24
C ARG A 412 2.24 17.95 -3.95
N GLY A 413 0.95 17.92 -4.27
CA GLY A 413 0.05 16.81 -3.94
C GLY A 413 0.18 15.58 -4.83
N TYR A 414 1.39 15.13 -5.13
CA TYR A 414 1.61 14.02 -6.07
C TYR A 414 1.16 12.66 -5.54
N TYR A 415 1.33 12.42 -4.23
CA TYR A 415 0.93 11.18 -3.58
C TYR A 415 -0.22 11.39 -2.59
N GLY A 416 -0.10 12.36 -1.70
CA GLY A 416 -1.23 12.91 -0.95
C GLY A 416 -1.90 14.05 -1.71
N THR A 417 -3.02 14.56 -1.22
CA THR A 417 -3.60 15.85 -1.61
C THR A 417 -3.96 16.63 -0.37
N ILE A 418 -4.02 17.96 -0.49
CA ILE A 418 -4.44 18.83 0.62
C ILE A 418 -5.84 18.39 1.08
N GLU A 419 -6.78 18.24 0.14
CA GLU A 419 -8.17 17.91 0.41
C GLU A 419 -8.32 16.56 1.12
N HIS A 420 -7.58 15.54 0.65
CA HIS A 420 -7.64 14.20 1.25
C HIS A 420 -6.99 14.16 2.63
N ASN A 421 -5.85 14.83 2.79
CA ASN A 421 -5.14 14.94 4.06
C ASN A 421 -5.97 15.66 5.13
N VAL A 422 -6.62 16.77 4.76
CA VAL A 422 -7.57 17.49 5.62
C VAL A 422 -8.70 16.57 6.09
N LYS A 423 -9.29 15.79 5.17
CA LYS A 423 -10.33 14.81 5.50
C LYS A 423 -9.82 13.72 6.43
N GLY A 424 -8.58 13.26 6.23
CA GLY A 424 -7.92 12.31 7.13
C GLY A 424 -7.70 12.89 8.53
N ILE A 425 -7.15 14.10 8.63
CA ILE A 425 -6.94 14.79 9.91
C ILE A 425 -8.26 14.99 10.64
N TYR A 426 -9.29 15.49 9.96
CA TYR A 426 -10.63 15.64 10.55
C TYR A 426 -11.15 14.32 11.12
N GLN A 427 -11.08 13.25 10.32
CA GLN A 427 -11.56 11.92 10.70
C GLN A 427 -10.81 11.34 11.90
N ARG A 428 -9.49 11.60 12.03
CA ARG A 428 -8.70 11.15 13.19
C ARG A 428 -9.23 11.71 14.51
N TYR A 429 -9.71 12.96 14.52
CA TYR A 429 -10.20 13.63 15.73
C TYR A 429 -11.69 13.47 15.96
N LEU A 430 -12.50 13.49 14.91
CA LEU A 430 -13.96 13.58 14.99
C LEU A 430 -14.69 12.36 14.38
N GLY A 431 -13.96 11.41 13.80
CA GLY A 431 -14.54 10.23 13.16
C GLY A 431 -15.20 10.55 11.81
N PHE A 432 -16.00 9.61 11.31
CA PHE A 432 -16.60 9.69 9.97
C PHE A 432 -17.80 10.65 9.88
N TRP A 433 -18.49 10.93 10.99
CA TRP A 433 -19.72 11.72 11.00
C TRP A 433 -19.46 13.22 11.01
N SER A 434 -20.20 13.94 10.17
CA SER A 434 -20.05 15.40 9.99
C SER A 434 -20.70 16.27 11.10
N GLY A 435 -21.39 15.65 12.07
CA GLY A 435 -22.18 16.37 13.08
C GLY A 435 -23.59 16.76 12.62
N ASN A 436 -23.96 16.59 11.33
CA ASN A 436 -25.29 16.86 10.84
C ASN A 436 -26.22 15.65 11.11
N PRO A 437 -27.31 15.81 11.90
CA PRO A 437 -28.22 14.70 12.19
C PRO A 437 -28.80 13.99 10.98
N ALA A 438 -28.94 14.67 9.83
CA ALA A 438 -29.45 14.06 8.60
C ALA A 438 -28.50 13.01 7.99
N THR A 439 -27.21 13.05 8.36
CA THR A 439 -26.18 12.12 7.88
C THR A 439 -25.69 11.16 8.96
N LEU A 440 -26.42 11.04 10.09
CA LEU A 440 -26.05 10.14 11.17
C LEU A 440 -26.24 8.66 10.78
N ASP A 441 -27.36 8.37 10.11
CA ASP A 441 -27.75 7.03 9.65
C ASP A 441 -28.25 7.11 8.20
N PRO A 442 -27.33 7.26 7.22
CA PRO A 442 -27.71 7.39 5.82
C PRO A 442 -28.11 6.02 5.24
N LEU A 443 -28.96 6.06 4.22
CA LEU A 443 -29.28 4.85 3.46
C LEU A 443 -28.01 4.33 2.74
N PRO A 444 -27.90 3.01 2.53
CA PRO A 444 -26.90 2.42 1.63
C PRO A 444 -26.99 3.03 0.23
N GLU A 445 -25.84 3.11 -0.47
CA GLU A 445 -25.71 3.83 -1.75
C GLU A 445 -26.74 3.39 -2.81
N GLN A 446 -27.01 2.09 -2.95
CA GLN A 446 -28.01 1.58 -3.87
C GLN A 446 -29.41 2.11 -3.52
N ALA A 447 -29.84 1.95 -2.27
CA ALA A 447 -31.17 2.37 -1.82
C ALA A 447 -31.34 3.92 -1.83
N ALA A 448 -30.26 4.65 -1.58
CA ALA A 448 -30.22 6.10 -1.75
C ALA A 448 -30.31 6.47 -3.24
N GLY A 449 -29.55 5.80 -4.10
CA GLY A 449 -29.53 5.99 -5.55
C GLY A 449 -30.91 5.82 -6.17
N GLU A 450 -31.63 4.74 -5.84
CA GLU A 450 -33.00 4.49 -6.31
C GLU A 450 -33.93 5.69 -6.02
N ARG A 451 -33.89 6.22 -4.80
CA ARG A 451 -34.75 7.36 -4.38
C ARG A 451 -34.32 8.67 -5.02
N TYR A 452 -33.00 8.91 -5.15
CA TYR A 452 -32.50 10.12 -5.81
C TYR A 452 -32.86 10.12 -7.29
N VAL A 453 -32.71 9.00 -8.00
CA VAL A 453 -33.10 8.87 -9.40
C VAL A 453 -34.59 9.11 -9.59
N GLU A 454 -35.45 8.53 -8.74
CA GLU A 454 -36.91 8.81 -8.76
C GLU A 454 -37.21 10.30 -8.51
N ALA A 455 -36.60 10.90 -7.49
CA ALA A 455 -36.82 12.29 -7.12
C ALA A 455 -36.35 13.29 -8.19
N MET A 456 -35.29 12.93 -8.97
CA MET A 456 -34.78 13.72 -10.08
C MET A 456 -35.53 13.51 -11.41
N GLY A 457 -36.62 12.76 -11.42
CA GLY A 457 -37.47 12.56 -12.60
C GLY A 457 -37.16 11.29 -13.42
N GLY A 458 -36.43 10.36 -12.84
CA GLY A 458 -36.11 9.07 -13.45
C GLY A 458 -34.78 9.02 -14.19
N ALA A 459 -34.41 7.84 -14.67
CA ALA A 459 -33.11 7.57 -15.26
C ALA A 459 -32.79 8.48 -16.47
N GLU A 460 -33.76 8.73 -17.35
CA GLU A 460 -33.56 9.59 -18.54
C GLU A 460 -33.21 11.02 -18.12
N SER A 461 -33.90 11.58 -17.12
CA SER A 461 -33.65 12.93 -16.61
C SER A 461 -32.24 13.02 -15.95
N VAL A 462 -31.84 11.99 -15.17
CA VAL A 462 -30.49 11.95 -14.59
C VAL A 462 -29.41 11.85 -15.65
N MET A 463 -29.63 11.07 -16.71
CA MET A 463 -28.72 10.98 -17.86
C MET A 463 -28.58 12.33 -18.57
N GLU A 464 -29.69 13.06 -18.78
CA GLU A 464 -29.68 14.40 -19.40
C GLU A 464 -28.87 15.38 -18.52
N GLN A 465 -29.21 15.49 -17.24
CA GLN A 465 -28.51 16.37 -16.27
C GLN A 465 -27.02 16.01 -16.15
N GLY A 466 -26.70 14.71 -16.10
CA GLY A 466 -25.31 14.23 -16.07
C GLY A 466 -24.51 14.61 -17.31
N ARG A 467 -25.16 14.57 -18.49
CA ARG A 467 -24.55 14.99 -19.77
C ARG A 467 -24.38 16.50 -19.83
N GLU A 468 -25.37 17.27 -19.40
CA GLU A 468 -25.27 18.73 -19.31
C GLU A 468 -24.12 19.17 -18.39
N ALA A 469 -23.98 18.53 -17.20
CA ALA A 469 -22.88 18.79 -16.28
C ALA A 469 -21.51 18.39 -16.88
N PHE A 470 -21.45 17.27 -17.59
CA PHE A 470 -20.25 16.85 -18.32
C PHE A 470 -19.85 17.84 -19.39
N ASP A 471 -20.79 18.28 -20.23
CA ASP A 471 -20.55 19.22 -21.32
C ASP A 471 -20.15 20.61 -20.78
N ALA A 472 -20.62 20.98 -19.58
CA ALA A 472 -20.22 22.20 -18.88
C ALA A 472 -18.84 22.09 -18.19
N GLY A 473 -18.23 20.90 -18.16
CA GLY A 473 -16.96 20.66 -17.46
C GLY A 473 -17.08 20.51 -15.94
N ASP A 474 -18.29 20.46 -15.39
CA ASP A 474 -18.54 20.25 -13.95
C ASP A 474 -18.52 18.75 -13.60
N TYR A 475 -17.34 18.15 -13.76
CA TYR A 475 -17.15 16.70 -13.62
C TYR A 475 -17.38 16.19 -12.21
N ARG A 476 -17.09 17.00 -11.17
CA ARG A 476 -17.36 16.60 -9.78
C ARG A 476 -18.85 16.42 -9.54
N TRP A 477 -19.66 17.35 -10.02
CA TRP A 477 -21.11 17.27 -9.94
C TRP A 477 -21.66 16.15 -10.83
N ALA A 478 -21.20 16.05 -12.06
CA ALA A 478 -21.59 14.98 -12.98
C ALA A 478 -21.31 13.59 -12.37
N ALA A 479 -20.14 13.40 -11.73
CA ALA A 479 -19.79 12.15 -11.05
C ALA A 479 -20.78 11.80 -9.92
N MET A 480 -21.19 12.78 -9.12
CA MET A 480 -22.17 12.58 -8.04
C MET A 480 -23.54 12.19 -8.58
N LEU A 481 -24.04 12.89 -9.61
CA LEU A 481 -25.32 12.58 -10.25
C LEU A 481 -25.33 11.16 -10.83
N MET A 482 -24.32 10.85 -11.63
CA MET A 482 -24.25 9.57 -12.33
C MET A 482 -24.00 8.40 -11.38
N ASN A 483 -23.31 8.62 -10.25
CA ASN A 483 -23.13 7.59 -9.23
C ASN A 483 -24.49 7.07 -8.70
N HIS A 484 -25.48 7.96 -8.47
CA HIS A 484 -26.80 7.53 -8.05
C HIS A 484 -27.48 6.62 -9.09
N LEU A 485 -27.32 6.94 -10.38
CA LEU A 485 -27.90 6.14 -11.45
C LEU A 485 -27.18 4.79 -11.60
N VAL A 486 -25.85 4.78 -11.62
CA VAL A 486 -25.04 3.56 -11.76
C VAL A 486 -25.25 2.63 -10.57
N MET A 487 -25.32 3.15 -9.33
CA MET A 487 -25.57 2.34 -8.13
C MET A 487 -26.99 1.78 -8.11
N SER A 488 -28.00 2.51 -8.62
CA SER A 488 -29.39 2.03 -8.69
C SER A 488 -29.65 1.08 -9.86
N GLN A 489 -28.89 1.22 -10.94
CA GLN A 489 -29.05 0.47 -12.18
C GLN A 489 -27.69 -0.04 -12.69
N PRO A 490 -27.04 -1.03 -12.01
CA PRO A 490 -25.69 -1.49 -12.33
C PRO A 490 -25.54 -2.10 -13.72
N ASP A 491 -26.64 -2.49 -14.36
CA ASP A 491 -26.67 -3.05 -15.72
C ASP A 491 -26.89 -1.98 -16.81
N ASN A 492 -27.12 -0.71 -16.44
CA ASN A 492 -27.32 0.39 -17.39
C ASN A 492 -26.01 0.79 -18.05
N GLN A 493 -25.77 0.27 -19.26
CA GLN A 493 -24.52 0.48 -19.99
C GLN A 493 -24.28 1.95 -20.40
N ASP A 494 -25.34 2.69 -20.72
CA ASP A 494 -25.23 4.10 -21.08
C ASP A 494 -24.83 4.96 -19.86
N ALA A 495 -25.37 4.65 -18.69
CA ALA A 495 -25.00 5.31 -17.45
C ALA A 495 -23.54 4.99 -17.07
N LYS A 496 -23.12 3.74 -17.18
CA LYS A 496 -21.73 3.33 -16.94
C LYS A 496 -20.76 4.00 -17.92
N ALA A 497 -21.15 4.11 -19.19
CA ALA A 497 -20.31 4.76 -20.21
C ALA A 497 -20.12 6.26 -19.91
N LEU A 498 -21.16 6.99 -19.55
CA LEU A 498 -21.06 8.41 -19.17
C LEU A 498 -20.27 8.59 -17.87
N GLN A 499 -20.48 7.76 -16.87
CA GLN A 499 -19.70 7.80 -15.62
C GLN A 499 -18.23 7.54 -15.88
N ALA A 500 -17.90 6.62 -16.80
CA ALA A 500 -16.52 6.37 -17.20
C ALA A 500 -15.89 7.58 -17.92
N ASP A 501 -16.63 8.22 -18.84
CA ASP A 501 -16.19 9.46 -19.51
C ASP A 501 -15.87 10.56 -18.47
N ILE A 502 -16.71 10.70 -17.44
CA ILE A 502 -16.53 11.68 -16.34
C ILE A 502 -15.27 11.34 -15.52
N PHE A 503 -15.10 10.09 -15.14
CA PHE A 503 -13.93 9.66 -14.35
C PHE A 503 -12.62 9.86 -15.14
N GLU A 504 -12.62 9.66 -16.44
CA GLU A 504 -11.46 9.95 -17.28
C GLU A 504 -11.07 11.43 -17.20
N GLN A 505 -12.03 12.37 -17.29
CA GLN A 505 -11.73 13.80 -17.20
C GLN A 505 -11.20 14.19 -15.81
N LEU A 506 -11.79 13.67 -14.73
CA LEU A 506 -11.28 13.86 -13.37
C LEU A 506 -9.86 13.30 -13.20
N GLY A 507 -9.59 12.13 -13.76
CA GLY A 507 -8.26 11.53 -13.76
C GLY A 507 -7.22 12.33 -14.55
N TYR A 508 -7.61 12.95 -15.68
CA TYR A 508 -6.72 13.78 -16.49
C TYR A 508 -6.35 15.09 -15.83
N GLN A 509 -7.22 15.64 -14.99
CA GLN A 509 -6.97 16.86 -14.22
C GLN A 509 -6.21 16.62 -12.92
N ALA A 510 -6.19 15.38 -12.40
CA ALA A 510 -5.60 15.06 -11.10
C ALA A 510 -4.07 15.27 -11.08
N GLU A 511 -3.59 16.10 -10.16
CA GLU A 511 -2.16 16.22 -9.83
C GLU A 511 -1.67 15.01 -9.06
N SER A 512 -2.51 14.44 -8.18
CA SER A 512 -2.21 13.21 -7.44
C SER A 512 -2.29 12.00 -8.34
N ALA A 513 -1.19 11.24 -8.43
CA ALA A 513 -1.16 9.99 -9.16
C ALA A 513 -2.14 8.95 -8.60
N PRO A 514 -2.26 8.74 -7.26
CA PRO A 514 -3.31 7.90 -6.69
C PRO A 514 -4.72 8.30 -7.12
N TRP A 515 -5.06 9.59 -7.10
CA TRP A 515 -6.38 10.04 -7.56
C TRP A 515 -6.59 9.78 -9.05
N ARG A 516 -5.58 10.10 -9.89
CA ARG A 516 -5.61 9.77 -11.32
C ARG A 516 -5.87 8.27 -11.52
N ASN A 517 -5.08 7.43 -10.87
CA ASN A 517 -5.17 5.98 -11.03
C ASN A 517 -6.52 5.44 -10.53
N ILE A 518 -7.07 5.97 -9.43
CA ILE A 518 -8.39 5.59 -8.90
C ILE A 518 -9.49 5.92 -9.93
N TYR A 519 -9.53 7.14 -10.45
CA TYR A 519 -10.52 7.53 -11.44
C TYR A 519 -10.41 6.71 -12.73
N LEU A 520 -9.20 6.53 -13.26
CA LEU A 520 -9.00 5.80 -14.51
C LEU A 520 -9.24 4.29 -14.36
N THR A 521 -8.93 3.70 -13.20
CA THR A 521 -9.29 2.31 -12.90
C THR A 521 -10.80 2.15 -12.82
N GLY A 522 -11.50 3.08 -12.16
CA GLY A 522 -12.95 3.10 -12.11
C GLY A 522 -13.59 3.22 -13.51
N ALA A 523 -13.07 4.11 -14.34
CA ALA A 523 -13.52 4.26 -15.74
C ALA A 523 -13.33 2.97 -16.54
N ARG A 524 -12.15 2.36 -16.44
CA ARG A 524 -11.83 1.08 -17.12
C ARG A 524 -12.77 -0.04 -16.67
N GLU A 525 -13.02 -0.16 -15.36
CA GLU A 525 -13.88 -1.19 -14.82
C GLU A 525 -15.35 -1.02 -15.23
N LEU A 526 -15.86 0.22 -15.28
CA LEU A 526 -17.20 0.51 -15.80
C LEU A 526 -17.37 0.12 -17.27
N ARG A 527 -16.32 0.26 -18.10
CA ARG A 527 -16.36 -0.06 -19.53
C ARG A 527 -16.09 -1.53 -19.83
N ASN A 528 -15.10 -2.11 -19.15
CA ASN A 528 -14.52 -3.40 -19.54
C ASN A 528 -14.72 -4.49 -18.48
N GLY A 529 -15.30 -4.12 -17.32
CA GLY A 529 -15.43 -5.03 -16.19
C GLY A 529 -14.12 -5.20 -15.40
N PHE A 530 -14.20 -6.03 -14.37
CA PHE A 530 -13.06 -6.35 -13.50
C PHE A 530 -12.09 -7.31 -14.22
N ASP A 531 -10.79 -7.00 -14.10
CA ASP A 531 -9.71 -7.86 -14.61
C ASP A 531 -9.05 -8.62 -13.43
N PRO A 532 -9.29 -9.93 -13.27
CA PRO A 532 -8.67 -10.72 -12.20
C PRO A 532 -7.13 -10.75 -12.25
N ALA A 533 -6.53 -10.59 -13.43
CA ALA A 533 -5.07 -10.56 -13.57
C ALA A 533 -4.41 -9.29 -12.98
N SER A 534 -5.21 -8.26 -12.68
CA SER A 534 -4.73 -7.03 -12.04
C SER A 534 -4.62 -7.13 -10.52
N VAL A 535 -5.00 -8.25 -9.91
CA VAL A 535 -4.90 -8.46 -8.47
C VAL A 535 -3.44 -8.69 -8.08
N VAL A 536 -2.93 -7.88 -7.16
CA VAL A 536 -1.64 -8.07 -6.49
C VAL A 536 -1.92 -8.35 -5.02
N THR A 537 -1.35 -9.41 -4.48
CA THR A 537 -1.44 -9.73 -3.06
C THR A 537 -0.06 -9.65 -2.42
N THR A 538 0.01 -9.02 -1.26
CA THR A 538 1.21 -8.99 -0.42
C THR A 538 1.31 -10.19 0.51
N ALA A 539 0.24 -11.00 0.62
CA ALA A 539 0.28 -12.24 1.38
C ALA A 539 1.29 -13.22 0.74
N SER A 540 2.33 -13.55 1.48
CA SER A 540 3.38 -14.47 1.03
C SER A 540 3.58 -15.58 2.05
N PRO A 541 4.18 -16.72 1.63
CA PRO A 541 4.54 -17.79 2.55
C PRO A 541 5.37 -17.30 3.73
N ASP A 542 6.35 -16.44 3.48
CA ASP A 542 7.24 -15.92 4.52
C ASP A 542 6.50 -15.07 5.56
N ILE A 543 5.61 -14.17 5.10
CA ILE A 543 4.79 -13.35 6.01
C ILE A 543 3.85 -14.23 6.85
N LEU A 544 3.21 -15.24 6.24
CA LEU A 544 2.32 -16.14 6.96
C LEU A 544 3.05 -16.99 8.02
N GLN A 545 4.31 -17.35 7.77
CA GLN A 545 5.10 -18.15 8.72
C GLN A 545 5.47 -17.38 9.98
N VAL A 546 5.71 -16.06 9.87
CA VAL A 546 6.12 -15.23 11.01
C VAL A 546 4.94 -14.64 11.79
N LEU A 547 3.69 -14.84 11.32
CA LEU A 547 2.51 -14.38 12.06
C LEU A 547 2.47 -14.95 13.46
N PRO A 548 2.28 -14.16 14.54
CA PRO A 548 1.92 -14.70 15.84
C PRO A 548 0.67 -15.58 15.74
N ILE A 549 0.59 -16.64 16.55
CA ILE A 549 -0.57 -17.56 16.50
C ILE A 549 -1.88 -16.85 16.82
N GLU A 550 -1.83 -15.84 17.67
CA GLU A 550 -2.95 -14.97 18.02
C GLU A 550 -3.53 -14.30 16.77
N GLN A 551 -2.69 -13.79 15.87
CA GLN A 551 -3.13 -13.17 14.62
C GLN A 551 -3.71 -14.19 13.63
N VAL A 552 -3.23 -15.44 13.66
CA VAL A 552 -3.86 -16.54 12.90
C VAL A 552 -5.27 -16.82 13.43
N PHE A 553 -5.45 -16.79 14.73
CA PHE A 553 -6.78 -16.96 15.34
C PHE A 553 -7.69 -15.75 15.08
N ASP A 554 -7.15 -14.53 15.12
CA ASP A 554 -7.89 -13.32 14.70
C ASP A 554 -8.33 -13.38 13.24
N LEU A 555 -7.48 -13.88 12.35
CA LEU A 555 -7.82 -14.09 10.94
C LEU A 555 -8.97 -15.11 10.78
N LEU A 556 -8.96 -16.19 11.54
CA LEU A 556 -10.08 -17.14 11.58
C LEU A 556 -11.35 -16.48 12.13
N ALA A 557 -11.24 -15.70 13.21
CA ALA A 557 -12.38 -15.00 13.80
C ALA A 557 -13.03 -14.00 12.83
N VAL A 558 -12.23 -13.27 12.05
CA VAL A 558 -12.75 -12.33 11.00
C VAL A 558 -13.51 -13.08 9.89
N ARG A 559 -13.18 -14.35 9.63
CA ARG A 559 -13.85 -15.15 8.60
C ARG A 559 -15.14 -15.80 9.08
N LEU A 560 -15.40 -15.84 10.38
CA LEU A 560 -16.59 -16.47 10.93
C LEU A 560 -17.86 -15.76 10.43
N ASN A 561 -18.77 -16.50 9.80
CA ASN A 561 -20.11 -16.04 9.52
C ASN A 561 -20.98 -16.12 10.77
N GLY A 562 -21.04 -15.02 11.52
CA GLY A 562 -21.75 -14.95 12.82
C GLY A 562 -23.21 -15.40 12.74
N PRO A 563 -24.04 -14.92 11.78
CA PRO A 563 -25.41 -15.40 11.62
C PRO A 563 -25.54 -16.93 11.44
N ARG A 564 -24.63 -17.56 10.72
CA ARG A 564 -24.61 -19.04 10.54
C ARG A 564 -24.13 -19.78 11.80
N ALA A 565 -23.39 -19.08 12.66
CA ALA A 565 -22.89 -19.63 13.93
C ALA A 565 -23.85 -19.51 15.10
N ASP A 566 -25.05 -18.93 14.88
CA ASP A 566 -26.03 -18.74 15.97
C ASP A 566 -26.45 -20.07 16.61
N GLY A 567 -26.42 -20.10 17.93
CA GLY A 567 -26.75 -21.29 18.72
C GLY A 567 -25.70 -22.41 18.71
N ILE A 568 -24.54 -22.20 18.07
CA ILE A 568 -23.44 -23.18 18.07
C ILE A 568 -22.47 -22.80 19.19
N GLU A 569 -22.15 -23.77 20.04
CA GLU A 569 -21.12 -23.67 21.09
C GLU A 569 -20.10 -24.78 20.88
N LEU A 570 -18.82 -24.42 20.95
CA LEU A 570 -17.70 -25.37 20.92
C LEU A 570 -16.46 -24.78 21.59
N ASP A 571 -15.66 -25.64 22.16
CA ASP A 571 -14.36 -25.35 22.77
C ASP A 571 -13.29 -26.25 22.13
N ILE A 572 -12.16 -25.64 21.73
CA ILE A 572 -10.99 -26.33 21.16
C ILE A 572 -9.77 -25.92 21.97
N ASP A 573 -9.07 -26.88 22.54
CA ASP A 573 -7.76 -26.64 23.14
C ASP A 573 -6.65 -26.88 22.13
N TRP A 574 -5.75 -25.90 22.02
CA TRP A 574 -4.58 -25.93 21.16
C TRP A 574 -3.33 -25.98 22.03
N HIS A 575 -2.57 -27.06 21.93
CA HIS A 575 -1.30 -27.25 22.63
C HIS A 575 -0.17 -27.20 21.62
N PHE A 576 0.46 -26.03 21.49
CA PHE A 576 1.64 -25.90 20.64
C PHE A 576 2.84 -26.52 21.36
N THR A 577 3.62 -27.30 20.59
CA THR A 577 4.80 -28.02 21.08
C THR A 577 6.08 -27.48 20.43
N GLY A 578 7.25 -27.73 21.04
CA GLY A 578 8.55 -27.28 20.53
C GLY A 578 9.04 -26.01 21.20
N GLU A 579 9.84 -25.19 20.49
CA GLU A 579 10.46 -23.98 21.04
C GLU A 579 9.45 -22.89 21.41
N ALA A 580 8.34 -22.81 20.66
CA ALA A 580 7.22 -21.90 20.91
C ALA A 580 6.05 -22.60 21.62
N ALA A 581 6.35 -23.39 22.67
CA ALA A 581 5.32 -24.11 23.42
C ALA A 581 4.37 -23.14 24.12
N GLN A 582 3.09 -23.16 23.71
CA GLN A 582 2.01 -22.33 24.26
C GLN A 582 0.69 -23.10 24.20
N ASP A 583 -0.17 -22.84 25.16
CA ASP A 583 -1.51 -23.41 25.19
C ASP A 583 -2.55 -22.31 24.94
N PHE A 584 -3.57 -22.61 24.14
CA PHE A 584 -4.70 -21.72 23.91
C PHE A 584 -6.01 -22.49 24.02
N ARG A 585 -7.01 -21.83 24.56
CA ARG A 585 -8.41 -22.25 24.41
C ARG A 585 -9.10 -21.33 23.42
N MET A 586 -9.60 -21.94 22.35
CA MET A 586 -10.46 -21.28 21.36
C MET A 586 -11.91 -21.68 21.65
N SER A 587 -12.79 -20.69 21.75
CA SER A 587 -14.21 -20.89 22.06
C SER A 587 -15.09 -20.18 21.06
N LEU A 588 -16.10 -20.86 20.54
CA LEU A 588 -17.22 -20.26 19.79
C LEU A 588 -18.44 -20.26 20.69
N SER A 589 -18.98 -19.10 20.97
CA SER A 589 -20.27 -18.93 21.65
C SER A 589 -20.85 -17.54 21.34
N ASN A 590 -22.17 -17.41 21.40
CA ASN A 590 -22.86 -16.17 21.04
C ASN A 590 -22.45 -15.65 19.62
N SER A 591 -22.19 -16.56 18.69
CA SER A 591 -21.73 -16.26 17.33
C SER A 591 -20.37 -15.56 17.26
N VAL A 592 -19.53 -15.67 18.27
CA VAL A 592 -18.20 -15.05 18.37
C VAL A 592 -17.14 -16.11 18.61
N LEU A 593 -16.16 -16.18 17.71
CA LEU A 593 -14.94 -16.97 17.91
C LEU A 593 -13.94 -16.12 18.69
N ARG A 594 -13.52 -16.61 19.84
CA ARG A 594 -12.53 -15.98 20.71
C ARG A 594 -11.48 -16.99 21.12
N TYR A 595 -10.32 -16.52 21.50
CA TYR A 595 -9.26 -17.36 22.08
C TYR A 595 -8.70 -16.69 23.33
N ARG A 596 -8.01 -17.51 24.12
CA ARG A 596 -7.28 -17.08 25.30
C ARG A 596 -6.03 -17.93 25.42
N GLU A 597 -4.90 -17.29 25.70
CA GLU A 597 -3.68 -17.97 26.08
C GLU A 597 -3.85 -18.63 27.47
N GLY A 598 -3.36 -19.85 27.57
CA GLY A 598 -3.49 -20.69 28.74
C GLY A 598 -4.86 -21.38 28.88
N ILE A 599 -4.87 -22.49 29.58
CA ILE A 599 -6.08 -23.25 29.95
C ILE A 599 -6.19 -23.22 31.47
N ASP A 600 -7.30 -22.69 31.99
CA ASP A 600 -7.49 -22.53 33.42
C ASP A 600 -7.50 -23.88 34.13
N GLU A 601 -6.88 -23.95 35.31
CA GLU A 601 -6.95 -25.13 36.19
C GLU A 601 -8.42 -25.36 36.59
N GLY A 602 -8.95 -26.53 36.21
CA GLY A 602 -10.35 -26.89 36.48
C GLY A 602 -11.36 -26.38 35.45
N ALA A 603 -10.90 -25.87 34.30
CA ALA A 603 -11.79 -25.61 33.18
C ALA A 603 -12.55 -26.88 32.76
N ALA A 604 -13.74 -26.69 32.16
CA ALA A 604 -14.46 -27.81 31.56
C ALA A 604 -13.60 -28.44 30.45
N GLU A 605 -13.76 -29.73 30.23
CA GLU A 605 -13.12 -30.45 29.13
C GLU A 605 -13.56 -29.83 27.78
N ALA A 606 -12.60 -29.58 26.89
CA ALA A 606 -12.90 -29.08 25.54
C ALA A 606 -13.55 -30.18 24.68
N ASP A 607 -14.35 -29.79 23.69
CA ASP A 607 -14.91 -30.72 22.73
C ASP A 607 -13.82 -31.42 21.92
N LEU A 608 -12.72 -30.72 21.69
CA LEU A 608 -11.54 -31.20 20.98
C LEU A 608 -10.27 -30.60 21.58
N SER A 609 -9.24 -31.43 21.71
CA SER A 609 -7.89 -31.00 22.08
C SER A 609 -6.91 -31.41 20.98
N LEU A 610 -6.08 -30.46 20.53
CA LEU A 610 -5.10 -30.63 19.48
C LEU A 610 -3.70 -30.37 20.04
N SER A 611 -2.77 -31.30 19.83
CA SER A 611 -1.37 -31.11 20.14
C SER A 611 -0.53 -31.17 18.86
N LEU A 612 0.17 -30.07 18.52
CA LEU A 612 0.86 -29.91 17.26
C LEU A 612 2.03 -28.93 17.36
N ASN A 613 2.95 -29.01 16.39
CA ASN A 613 4.00 -27.99 16.23
C ASN A 613 3.46 -26.81 15.39
N ARG A 614 4.00 -25.62 15.61
CA ARG A 614 3.70 -24.42 14.82
C ARG A 614 3.86 -24.66 13.30
N ASP A 615 4.87 -25.44 12.88
CA ASP A 615 5.11 -25.77 11.47
C ASP A 615 3.95 -26.45 10.78
N VAL A 616 3.12 -27.20 11.53
CA VAL A 616 1.89 -27.81 11.00
C VAL A 616 0.92 -26.71 10.56
N VAL A 617 0.71 -25.70 11.42
CA VAL A 617 -0.17 -24.56 11.08
C VAL A 617 0.36 -23.84 9.84
N ASN A 618 1.66 -23.60 9.78
CA ASN A 618 2.31 -22.94 8.64
C ASN A 618 2.06 -23.73 7.33
N ARG A 619 2.30 -25.05 7.33
CA ARG A 619 2.02 -25.89 6.15
C ARG A 619 0.54 -25.90 5.75
N VAL A 620 -0.37 -25.88 6.72
CA VAL A 620 -1.81 -25.81 6.47
C VAL A 620 -2.19 -24.45 5.87
N LEU A 621 -1.68 -23.34 6.42
CA LEU A 621 -1.90 -21.98 5.89
C LEU A 621 -1.36 -21.82 4.47
N LEU A 622 -0.24 -22.47 4.15
CA LEU A 622 0.40 -22.48 2.84
C LEU A 622 -0.21 -23.49 1.86
N HIS A 623 -1.28 -24.21 2.25
CA HIS A 623 -1.92 -25.25 1.45
C HIS A 623 -0.99 -26.38 0.98
N GLN A 624 0.09 -26.61 1.68
CA GLN A 624 1.01 -27.72 1.44
C GLN A 624 0.42 -29.06 1.93
N THR A 625 -0.49 -28.98 2.90
CA THR A 625 -1.17 -30.11 3.53
C THR A 625 -2.54 -29.65 4.07
N THR A 626 -3.31 -30.59 4.57
CA THR A 626 -4.52 -30.29 5.36
C THR A 626 -4.33 -30.73 6.79
N LEU A 627 -5.07 -30.14 7.73
CA LEU A 627 -5.00 -30.57 9.14
C LEU A 627 -5.41 -32.04 9.30
N GLY A 628 -6.32 -32.54 8.46
CA GLY A 628 -6.69 -33.95 8.39
C GLY A 628 -5.53 -34.86 7.97
N ASP A 629 -4.78 -34.47 6.93
CA ASP A 629 -3.60 -35.22 6.47
C ASP A 629 -2.50 -35.24 7.55
N GLU A 630 -2.31 -34.13 8.26
CA GLU A 630 -1.33 -34.01 9.35
C GLU A 630 -1.71 -34.87 10.57
N ILE A 631 -3.01 -35.02 10.85
CA ILE A 631 -3.51 -35.95 11.87
C ILE A 631 -3.26 -37.41 11.43
N GLU A 632 -3.58 -37.75 10.16
CA GLU A 632 -3.31 -39.11 9.63
C GLU A 632 -1.80 -39.42 9.61
N ALA A 633 -0.95 -38.45 9.37
CA ALA A 633 0.51 -38.57 9.39
C ALA A 633 1.09 -38.68 10.83
N GLY A 634 0.29 -38.39 11.87
CA GLY A 634 0.72 -38.41 13.25
C GLY A 634 1.51 -37.18 13.72
N HIS A 635 1.48 -36.09 12.92
CA HIS A 635 2.08 -34.79 13.28
C HIS A 635 1.18 -33.98 14.20
N VAL A 636 -0.10 -34.33 14.28
CA VAL A 636 -1.11 -33.75 15.17
C VAL A 636 -1.74 -34.87 15.98
N THR A 637 -1.71 -34.73 17.32
CA THR A 637 -2.50 -35.59 18.21
C THR A 637 -3.84 -34.89 18.48
N ALA A 638 -4.94 -35.59 18.23
CA ALA A 638 -6.29 -35.08 18.43
C ALA A 638 -7.02 -35.98 19.48
N GLU A 639 -7.54 -35.36 20.52
CA GLU A 639 -8.33 -35.99 21.58
C GLU A 639 -9.71 -35.31 21.63
N GLY A 640 -10.80 -36.10 21.59
CA GLY A 640 -12.18 -35.58 21.53
C GLY A 640 -12.86 -35.77 20.17
N ASP A 641 -13.86 -34.92 19.85
CA ASP A 641 -14.63 -35.03 18.63
C ASP A 641 -14.02 -34.20 17.47
N ILE A 642 -13.29 -34.84 16.59
CA ILE A 642 -12.67 -34.20 15.41
C ILE A 642 -13.67 -33.50 14.46
N LYS A 643 -14.97 -33.84 14.53
CA LYS A 643 -16.00 -33.20 13.70
C LYS A 643 -16.19 -31.72 14.06
N VAL A 644 -15.79 -31.32 15.26
CA VAL A 644 -15.82 -29.93 15.72
C VAL A 644 -15.03 -29.02 14.77
N LEU A 645 -13.86 -29.46 14.27
CA LEU A 645 -13.11 -28.70 13.26
C LEU A 645 -13.88 -28.54 11.96
N GLY A 646 -14.49 -29.62 11.47
CA GLY A 646 -15.31 -29.57 10.26
C GLY A 646 -16.50 -28.64 10.42
N GLN A 647 -17.12 -28.61 11.58
CA GLN A 647 -18.20 -27.69 11.93
C GLN A 647 -17.69 -26.24 11.95
N LEU A 648 -16.61 -25.96 12.66
CA LEU A 648 -16.02 -24.62 12.71
C LEU A 648 -15.69 -24.09 11.32
N PHE A 649 -14.95 -24.86 10.51
CA PHE A 649 -14.58 -24.41 9.17
C PHE A 649 -15.75 -24.27 8.21
N SER A 650 -16.84 -25.02 8.39
CA SER A 650 -18.06 -24.85 7.60
C SER A 650 -18.79 -23.53 7.85
N LEU A 651 -18.47 -22.85 8.93
CA LEU A 651 -19.02 -21.54 9.30
C LEU A 651 -18.18 -20.36 8.78
N MET A 652 -17.02 -20.61 8.17
CA MET A 652 -16.15 -19.57 7.65
C MET A 652 -16.60 -19.13 6.25
N ASP A 653 -16.48 -17.84 5.99
CA ASP A 653 -16.66 -17.26 4.66
C ASP A 653 -15.34 -17.22 3.89
N ASP A 654 -15.43 -17.34 2.57
CA ASP A 654 -14.32 -17.16 1.64
C ASP A 654 -14.31 -15.73 1.09
N PHE A 655 -13.15 -15.05 1.21
CA PHE A 655 -12.97 -13.71 0.69
C PHE A 655 -12.35 -13.76 -0.70
N THR A 656 -12.96 -13.05 -1.64
CA THR A 656 -12.42 -12.87 -3.00
C THR A 656 -12.25 -11.37 -3.29
N PRO A 657 -11.20 -10.96 -4.00
CA PRO A 657 -11.00 -9.56 -4.34
C PRO A 657 -11.83 -9.10 -5.55
N THR A 658 -12.83 -9.89 -5.96
CA THR A 658 -13.62 -9.65 -7.18
C THR A 658 -14.91 -8.86 -6.94
N PHE A 659 -15.10 -8.31 -5.73
CA PHE A 659 -16.27 -7.51 -5.42
C PHE A 659 -16.28 -6.17 -6.19
N PRO A 660 -17.47 -5.67 -6.60
CA PRO A 660 -17.59 -4.41 -7.32
C PRO A 660 -17.22 -3.22 -6.41
N VAL A 661 -16.62 -2.18 -7.00
CA VAL A 661 -16.29 -0.92 -6.31
C VAL A 661 -17.11 0.24 -6.87
N VAL A 662 -17.27 0.28 -8.19
CA VAL A 662 -17.94 1.38 -8.92
C VAL A 662 -19.39 1.08 -9.29
N THR A 663 -19.91 -0.06 -8.86
CA THR A 663 -21.33 -0.44 -9.01
C THR A 663 -21.82 -1.07 -7.71
N SER A 664 -23.14 -1.11 -7.48
CA SER A 664 -23.67 -1.89 -6.37
C SER A 664 -23.32 -3.37 -6.51
N ALA A 665 -23.11 -4.05 -5.38
CA ALA A 665 -23.05 -5.50 -5.36
C ALA A 665 -24.41 -6.05 -5.82
N ALA A 666 -24.41 -7.13 -6.62
CA ALA A 666 -25.65 -7.89 -6.79
C ALA A 666 -26.14 -8.31 -5.39
N PRO A 667 -27.47 -8.21 -5.12
CA PRO A 667 -28.00 -8.72 -3.87
C PRO A 667 -27.46 -10.15 -3.69
N ALA A 668 -26.95 -10.45 -2.50
CA ALA A 668 -26.54 -11.81 -2.17
C ALA A 668 -27.73 -12.69 -2.51
N THR A 669 -27.62 -13.47 -3.57
CA THR A 669 -28.59 -14.54 -3.81
C THR A 669 -28.41 -15.45 -2.61
N ASP A 670 -29.46 -15.58 -1.78
CA ASP A 670 -29.54 -16.62 -0.78
C ASP A 670 -29.17 -17.92 -1.49
N ASN A 671 -27.93 -18.34 -1.36
CA ASN A 671 -27.55 -19.69 -1.73
C ASN A 671 -28.15 -20.60 -0.66
N ASP A 672 -29.49 -20.75 -0.74
CA ASP A 672 -30.21 -21.83 -0.14
C ASP A 672 -29.83 -23.13 -0.89
N GLY A 673 -28.98 -23.93 -0.25
CA GLY A 673 -28.64 -25.25 -0.76
C GLY A 673 -27.57 -25.92 0.10
#